data_a6bd267ffa89a5fccc6ea0ba6fc612c8
#
_entry.id   a6bd267ffa89a5fccc6ea0ba6fc612c8
#
_cell.length_a   1.000
_cell.length_b   1.000
_cell.length_c   1.000
_cell.angle_alpha   90.00
_cell.angle_beta   90.00
_cell.angle_gamma   90.00
#
_symmetry.space_group_name_H-M   'P 1'
#
loop_
_entity.id
_entity.type
_entity.pdbx_description
1 polymer ?
#
loop_
_entity_poly.entity_id
_entity_poly.type
_entity_poly.pdbx_seq_one_letter_code
_entity_poly.pdbx_strand_id
1 'polypeptide(L)'
;MHQDSLLKDIPSQDKNIAYIGNRLYFKFTDGNKTIVTLFHNDVLVKIIDLSDQVAKRIFIVETVELGAKKSHLAEALNISRQSIDNYLKAKKHFGLEGLINNYSPSRSKNIRKHHLENINNRLTGNKATYIRDIRQKEQETLPKQSELLFGGHLKTINPADQPFTELHEWKATRYAGVFTYLITLIHLNDWLGMIMTYFGDKYKIFLAFLLLFAKGMRSIEQLKNVVRREAGLVLGLRRLPIKQQVRTWFHSACTMQVAGKLKTDFFHKQVTAGIVGTGWWFTDGHLLPYTGKEKTHHGFNTQRQLMVPGRTNQVTCDISGRVVDFEIQEGKGDMRSYLVTLGKKWKDTIDDGPVMVFDREGYGADFFYDMNQAEVIFVTWEKHIDTKKIEKLQQDQFKEEFKVNEKTYRVFEDKKVFSHTIENKETISFALRRIYIWNVTSDRKICALSNADVEKMDAQECATAILSRWGASENTFKHLADKHPLNYQPGYEFVDSENQSIANPDIKQIKRDLRVKKKNLEKLCKKLSKTSDVFNKDCSMRDNSKHQRLKAKIRDEEAQIEQLNQKAKQLPLRIDTSSLEDYRCFQRISDESKYLFDFVTSSAWNAHKQMFEWFSQFYDIKNEYIDLFYAITNCHGWIKSEKNRVVVRLEPLQQYSRRTAQIQFCRKLTQLAVVTPGGKILEIEVGHSPIE
;
A
#
# COMPACT_ATOMS: atom_id res chain seq x y z
N MET A 1 -10.89 52.67 7.17
CA MET A 1 -12.27 53.16 6.83
C MET A 1 -12.28 54.17 5.68
N HIS A 2 -11.50 54.03 4.60
CA HIS A 2 -11.52 55.03 3.50
C HIS A 2 -11.30 54.45 2.10
N GLN A 3 -11.64 53.20 1.88
CA GLN A 3 -11.56 52.59 0.54
C GLN A 3 -12.89 52.20 -0.12
N ASP A 4 -14.01 52.25 0.62
CA ASP A 4 -15.35 51.97 0.09
C ASP A 4 -16.00 53.16 -0.66
N SER A 5 -15.41 54.33 -0.67
CA SER A 5 -15.99 55.53 -1.27
C SER A 5 -15.66 55.73 -2.77
N LEU A 6 -14.62 55.08 -3.25
CA LEU A 6 -14.17 55.22 -4.68
C LEU A 6 -15.02 54.44 -5.71
N LEU A 7 -15.82 53.48 -5.25
CA LEU A 7 -16.68 52.67 -6.13
C LEU A 7 -18.13 53.18 -6.20
N LYS A 8 -18.50 54.25 -5.47
CA LYS A 8 -19.84 54.81 -5.50
C LYS A 8 -20.14 55.72 -6.67
N ASP A 9 -19.14 56.19 -7.42
CA ASP A 9 -19.25 57.17 -8.47
C ASP A 9 -19.15 56.63 -9.91
N ILE A 10 -19.29 55.35 -10.14
CA ILE A 10 -19.46 54.81 -11.48
C ILE A 10 -20.96 54.83 -11.79
N PRO A 11 -21.41 55.64 -12.79
CA PRO A 11 -22.84 55.69 -13.12
C PRO A 11 -23.33 54.31 -13.56
N SER A 12 -24.28 53.77 -12.84
CA SER A 12 -24.96 52.50 -13.15
C SER A 12 -25.87 52.73 -14.38
N GLN A 13 -25.35 52.84 -15.58
CA GLN A 13 -26.15 52.92 -16.80
C GLN A 13 -26.42 51.55 -17.46
N ASP A 14 -25.72 50.50 -17.04
CA ASP A 14 -25.97 49.18 -17.60
C ASP A 14 -26.84 48.38 -16.64
N LYS A 15 -28.15 48.26 -16.97
CA LYS A 15 -29.17 47.48 -16.20
C LYS A 15 -28.80 45.99 -16.05
N ASN A 16 -27.76 45.59 -16.73
CA ASN A 16 -27.28 44.19 -16.75
C ASN A 16 -26.09 43.92 -15.80
N ILE A 17 -25.61 44.93 -15.04
CA ILE A 17 -24.51 44.74 -14.11
C ILE A 17 -25.01 44.86 -12.67
N ALA A 18 -24.65 43.88 -11.82
CA ALA A 18 -24.96 43.89 -10.39
C ALA A 18 -23.68 43.72 -9.57
N TYR A 19 -23.36 44.73 -8.75
CA TYR A 19 -22.21 44.71 -7.82
C TYR A 19 -22.56 43.97 -6.55
N ILE A 20 -21.74 42.98 -6.14
CA ILE A 20 -22.02 42.10 -5.02
C ILE A 20 -20.99 42.19 -3.85
N GLY A 21 -20.09 43.13 -3.95
CA GLY A 21 -19.07 43.42 -2.93
C GLY A 21 -17.71 42.78 -3.22
N ASN A 22 -16.68 43.27 -2.49
CA ASN A 22 -15.30 42.78 -2.63
C ASN A 22 -14.78 42.78 -4.08
N ARG A 23 -15.07 43.87 -4.83
CA ARG A 23 -14.75 44.04 -6.25
C ARG A 23 -15.31 42.94 -7.17
N LEU A 24 -16.32 42.20 -6.70
CA LEU A 24 -17.08 41.21 -7.46
C LEU A 24 -18.33 41.84 -8.06
N TYR A 25 -18.60 41.55 -9.32
CA TYR A 25 -19.84 41.94 -9.98
C TYR A 25 -20.30 40.91 -11.00
N PHE A 26 -21.60 40.90 -11.27
CA PHE A 26 -22.23 40.10 -12.30
C PHE A 26 -22.51 40.93 -13.54
N LYS A 27 -22.36 40.31 -14.70
CA LYS A 27 -22.93 40.74 -15.95
C LYS A 27 -23.91 39.69 -16.47
N PHE A 28 -25.18 40.10 -16.68
CA PHE A 28 -26.18 39.23 -17.30
C PHE A 28 -26.02 39.34 -18.81
N THR A 29 -25.93 38.21 -19.48
CA THR A 29 -25.61 38.14 -20.92
C THR A 29 -26.89 38.03 -21.75
N ASP A 30 -28.04 37.63 -21.17
CA ASP A 30 -29.33 37.47 -21.82
C ASP A 30 -30.42 38.36 -21.21
N GLY A 31 -31.40 38.73 -21.97
CA GLY A 31 -32.54 39.56 -21.52
C GLY A 31 -33.36 38.89 -20.40
N ASN A 32 -33.30 37.56 -20.27
CA ASN A 32 -34.02 36.79 -19.27
C ASN A 32 -33.21 36.61 -17.97
N LYS A 33 -31.99 37.14 -17.89
CA LYS A 33 -31.09 37.04 -16.73
C LYS A 33 -30.80 35.60 -16.28
N THR A 34 -30.79 34.66 -17.22
CA THR A 34 -30.49 33.24 -16.96
C THR A 34 -28.98 32.95 -16.99
N ILE A 35 -28.23 33.62 -17.87
CA ILE A 35 -26.80 33.45 -18.00
C ILE A 35 -26.07 34.59 -17.29
N VAL A 36 -25.26 34.24 -16.30
CA VAL A 36 -24.49 35.18 -15.48
C VAL A 36 -23.00 34.96 -15.66
N THR A 37 -22.31 36.06 -15.92
CA THR A 37 -20.85 36.12 -15.95
C THR A 37 -20.34 36.83 -14.70
N LEU A 38 -19.54 36.17 -13.88
CA LEU A 38 -18.93 36.69 -12.66
C LEU A 38 -17.55 37.26 -12.97
N PHE A 39 -17.31 38.48 -12.52
CA PHE A 39 -16.00 39.15 -12.60
C PHE A 39 -15.47 39.47 -11.20
N HIS A 40 -14.14 39.41 -11.06
CA HIS A 40 -13.41 39.90 -9.90
C HIS A 40 -12.23 40.76 -10.35
N ASN A 41 -12.21 42.06 -9.98
CA ASN A 41 -11.23 43.01 -10.50
C ASN A 41 -11.15 43.03 -12.05
N ASP A 42 -12.29 43.04 -12.72
CA ASP A 42 -12.45 43.00 -14.17
C ASP A 42 -11.90 41.74 -14.87
N VAL A 43 -11.48 40.76 -14.09
CA VAL A 43 -11.09 39.42 -14.59
C VAL A 43 -12.28 38.47 -14.56
N LEU A 44 -12.53 37.82 -15.67
CA LEU A 44 -13.57 36.80 -15.77
C LEU A 44 -13.27 35.63 -14.80
N VAL A 45 -14.17 35.41 -13.84
CA VAL A 45 -14.07 34.30 -12.88
C VAL A 45 -14.86 33.09 -13.36
N LYS A 46 -16.11 33.31 -13.80
CA LYS A 46 -17.04 32.22 -14.10
C LYS A 46 -18.22 32.67 -14.95
N ILE A 47 -18.68 31.77 -15.83
CA ILE A 47 -19.94 31.91 -16.54
C ILE A 47 -20.86 30.77 -16.10
N ILE A 48 -22.13 31.05 -15.82
CA ILE A 48 -23.07 30.05 -15.33
C ILE A 48 -24.48 30.29 -15.85
N ASP A 49 -25.20 29.20 -16.08
CA ASP A 49 -26.64 29.19 -16.34
C ASP A 49 -27.38 28.99 -15.00
N LEU A 50 -28.15 30.01 -14.62
CA LEU A 50 -28.94 30.01 -13.39
C LEU A 50 -30.23 29.19 -13.50
N SER A 51 -30.60 28.72 -14.71
CA SER A 51 -31.73 27.83 -14.91
C SER A 51 -31.48 26.46 -14.27
N ASP A 52 -30.21 26.04 -14.23
CA ASP A 52 -29.80 24.87 -13.46
C ASP A 52 -29.74 25.19 -11.97
N GLN A 53 -30.70 24.66 -11.23
CA GLN A 53 -30.84 24.89 -9.79
C GLN A 53 -29.68 24.35 -8.97
N VAL A 54 -28.98 23.32 -9.44
CA VAL A 54 -27.78 22.78 -8.77
C VAL A 54 -26.61 23.70 -8.99
N ALA A 55 -26.39 24.10 -10.24
CA ALA A 55 -25.34 25.04 -10.61
C ALA A 55 -25.53 26.39 -9.88
N LYS A 56 -26.77 26.89 -9.82
CA LYS A 56 -27.14 28.11 -9.07
C LYS A 56 -26.76 28.02 -7.60
N ARG A 57 -27.07 26.92 -6.90
CA ARG A 57 -26.75 26.75 -5.47
C ARG A 57 -25.25 26.70 -5.23
N ILE A 58 -24.51 25.97 -6.07
CA ILE A 58 -23.04 25.89 -5.99
C ILE A 58 -22.43 27.27 -6.21
N PHE A 59 -22.88 27.97 -7.24
CA PHE A 59 -22.41 29.28 -7.60
C PHE A 59 -22.61 30.30 -6.47
N ILE A 60 -23.80 30.34 -5.84
CA ILE A 60 -24.09 31.21 -4.72
C ILE A 60 -23.11 30.99 -3.57
N VAL A 61 -22.83 29.75 -3.22
CA VAL A 61 -21.93 29.41 -2.13
C VAL A 61 -20.49 29.78 -2.46
N GLU A 62 -20.03 29.46 -3.66
CA GLU A 62 -18.66 29.81 -4.12
C GLU A 62 -18.48 31.33 -4.20
N THR A 63 -19.49 32.08 -4.64
CA THR A 63 -19.43 33.54 -4.71
C THR A 63 -19.34 34.18 -3.32
N VAL A 64 -20.06 33.64 -2.32
CA VAL A 64 -19.92 34.10 -0.93
C VAL A 64 -18.53 33.75 -0.38
N GLU A 65 -17.97 32.60 -0.72
CA GLU A 65 -16.60 32.20 -0.31
C GLU A 65 -15.52 33.07 -0.96
N LEU A 66 -15.79 33.66 -2.12
CA LEU A 66 -14.92 34.66 -2.74
C LEU A 66 -15.04 36.05 -2.07
N GLY A 67 -15.96 36.20 -1.11
CA GLY A 67 -16.11 37.43 -0.33
C GLY A 67 -17.29 38.33 -0.74
N ALA A 68 -18.24 37.83 -1.53
CA ALA A 68 -19.45 38.60 -1.85
C ALA A 68 -20.31 38.86 -0.60
N LYS A 69 -20.93 40.06 -0.56
CA LYS A 69 -21.88 40.41 0.50
C LYS A 69 -23.21 39.69 0.25
N LYS A 70 -23.67 38.89 1.22
CA LYS A 70 -24.90 38.09 1.11
C LYS A 70 -26.15 38.91 0.78
N SER A 71 -26.25 40.15 1.28
CA SER A 71 -27.35 41.06 0.97
C SER A 71 -27.38 41.45 -0.52
N HIS A 72 -26.26 41.86 -1.06
CA HIS A 72 -26.16 42.24 -2.48
C HIS A 72 -26.35 41.05 -3.42
N LEU A 73 -25.80 39.89 -3.02
CA LEU A 73 -25.98 38.65 -3.78
C LEU A 73 -27.44 38.18 -3.79
N ALA A 74 -28.13 38.31 -2.65
CA ALA A 74 -29.55 37.99 -2.52
C ALA A 74 -30.44 38.87 -3.42
N GLU A 75 -30.15 40.17 -3.43
CA GLU A 75 -30.83 41.14 -4.28
C GLU A 75 -30.58 40.90 -5.78
N ALA A 76 -29.31 40.72 -6.16
CA ALA A 76 -28.90 40.50 -7.55
C ALA A 76 -29.49 39.22 -8.18
N LEU A 77 -29.68 38.17 -7.38
CA LEU A 77 -30.21 36.89 -7.83
C LEU A 77 -31.69 36.69 -7.50
N ASN A 78 -32.34 37.70 -6.90
CA ASN A 78 -33.75 37.67 -6.46
C ASN A 78 -34.08 36.45 -5.59
N ILE A 79 -33.25 36.22 -4.55
CA ILE A 79 -33.43 35.12 -3.59
C ILE A 79 -33.40 35.67 -2.17
N SER A 80 -33.97 34.93 -1.20
CA SER A 80 -33.89 35.34 0.21
C SER A 80 -32.48 35.13 0.77
N ARG A 81 -32.05 36.04 1.66
CA ARG A 81 -30.79 35.88 2.41
C ARG A 81 -30.77 34.56 3.20
N GLN A 82 -31.95 34.15 3.72
CA GLN A 82 -32.11 32.87 4.43
C GLN A 82 -31.79 31.66 3.51
N SER A 83 -32.12 31.74 2.21
CA SER A 83 -31.76 30.69 1.23
C SER A 83 -30.25 30.54 1.08
N ILE A 84 -29.52 31.69 1.03
CA ILE A 84 -28.05 31.69 0.98
C ILE A 84 -27.47 31.03 2.24
N ASP A 85 -27.97 31.39 3.42
CA ASP A 85 -27.53 30.83 4.69
C ASP A 85 -27.84 29.32 4.78
N ASN A 86 -28.96 28.87 4.24
CA ASN A 86 -29.32 27.45 4.16
C ASN A 86 -28.35 26.68 3.24
N TYR A 87 -27.96 27.24 2.09
CA TYR A 87 -27.00 26.63 1.19
C TYR A 87 -25.61 26.55 1.82
N LEU A 88 -25.16 27.58 2.53
CA LEU A 88 -23.91 27.57 3.26
C LEU A 88 -23.91 26.51 4.39
N LYS A 89 -25.03 26.39 5.13
CA LYS A 89 -25.19 25.34 6.13
C LYS A 89 -25.21 23.94 5.50
N ALA A 90 -25.92 23.78 4.40
CA ALA A 90 -25.97 22.49 3.67
C ALA A 90 -24.58 22.08 3.19
N LYS A 91 -23.78 23.01 2.63
CA LYS A 91 -22.39 22.74 2.26
C LYS A 91 -21.51 22.40 3.46
N LYS A 92 -21.66 23.12 4.58
CA LYS A 92 -20.88 22.89 5.79
C LYS A 92 -21.15 21.53 6.41
N HIS A 93 -22.40 21.05 6.40
CA HIS A 93 -22.78 19.78 7.05
C HIS A 93 -22.69 18.56 6.12
N PHE A 94 -22.95 18.73 4.82
CA PHE A 94 -23.09 17.64 3.85
C PHE A 94 -22.16 17.78 2.65
N GLY A 95 -21.24 18.76 2.64
CA GLY A 95 -20.37 19.02 1.49
C GLY A 95 -21.14 19.47 0.26
N LEU A 96 -20.59 19.17 -0.93
CA LEU A 96 -21.26 19.47 -2.21
C LEU A 96 -22.55 18.69 -2.40
N GLU A 97 -22.68 17.51 -1.80
CA GLU A 97 -23.90 16.70 -1.82
C GLU A 97 -25.12 17.46 -1.26
N GLY A 98 -24.90 18.23 -0.19
CA GLY A 98 -25.94 19.06 0.41
C GLY A 98 -26.50 20.09 -0.58
N LEU A 99 -25.68 20.61 -1.47
CA LEU A 99 -26.10 21.58 -2.49
C LEU A 99 -26.77 20.88 -3.71
N ILE A 100 -26.27 19.72 -4.10
CA ILE A 100 -26.82 18.95 -5.22
C ILE A 100 -28.24 18.48 -4.87
N ASN A 101 -28.42 17.88 -3.70
CA ASN A 101 -29.68 17.27 -3.28
C ASN A 101 -30.60 18.19 -2.47
N ASN A 102 -30.17 19.44 -2.23
CA ASN A 102 -30.89 20.43 -1.44
C ASN A 102 -31.26 19.92 -0.02
N TYR A 103 -30.33 19.26 0.64
CA TYR A 103 -30.54 18.73 1.99
C TYR A 103 -30.75 19.81 3.02
N SER A 104 -31.79 19.64 3.81
CA SER A 104 -31.96 20.40 5.06
C SER A 104 -31.06 19.81 6.16
N PRO A 105 -30.46 20.64 7.03
CA PRO A 105 -29.65 20.14 8.17
C PRO A 105 -30.38 19.18 9.12
N SER A 106 -31.72 19.19 9.09
CA SER A 106 -32.60 18.36 9.89
C SER A 106 -32.91 16.97 9.29
N ARG A 107 -32.48 16.67 8.06
CA ARG A 107 -32.67 15.33 7.45
C ARG A 107 -31.63 14.34 7.93
N SER A 108 -32.11 13.18 8.43
CA SER A 108 -31.30 12.16 9.08
C SER A 108 -30.27 11.48 8.19
N LYS A 109 -29.23 10.93 8.82
CA LYS A 109 -28.06 10.25 8.21
C LYS A 109 -28.41 9.05 7.29
N ASN A 110 -29.62 8.51 7.35
CA ASN A 110 -30.02 7.30 6.64
C ASN A 110 -30.23 7.49 5.11
N ILE A 111 -30.35 8.74 4.65
CA ILE A 111 -30.54 9.03 3.23
C ILE A 111 -29.21 9.01 2.46
N ARG A 112 -28.06 9.01 3.13
CA ARG A 112 -26.74 9.06 2.51
C ARG A 112 -26.42 7.88 1.58
N LYS A 113 -26.90 6.67 1.90
CA LYS A 113 -26.51 5.45 1.18
C LYS A 113 -27.16 5.34 -0.21
N HIS A 114 -28.42 5.75 -0.34
CA HIS A 114 -29.17 5.66 -1.61
C HIS A 114 -28.82 6.74 -2.64
N HIS A 115 -28.16 7.82 -2.22
CA HIS A 115 -27.88 8.95 -3.10
C HIS A 115 -26.49 8.97 -3.72
N LEU A 116 -25.52 8.21 -3.19
CA LEU A 116 -24.18 8.10 -3.78
C LEU A 116 -24.21 7.49 -5.19
N GLU A 117 -25.07 6.49 -5.41
CA GLU A 117 -25.28 5.88 -6.74
C GLU A 117 -25.97 6.83 -7.71
N ASN A 118 -26.97 7.60 -7.24
CA ASN A 118 -27.66 8.58 -8.06
C ASN A 118 -26.82 9.83 -8.36
N ILE A 119 -25.87 10.18 -7.49
CA ILE A 119 -24.93 11.30 -7.69
C ILE A 119 -23.92 10.94 -8.78
N ASN A 120 -23.41 9.73 -8.81
CA ASN A 120 -22.52 9.28 -9.88
C ASN A 120 -23.20 9.34 -11.25
N ASN A 121 -24.47 8.97 -11.33
CA ASN A 121 -25.24 9.00 -12.58
C ASN A 121 -25.64 10.43 -13.02
N ARG A 122 -25.85 11.38 -12.09
CA ARG A 122 -26.15 12.79 -12.40
C ARG A 122 -24.90 13.65 -12.64
N LEU A 123 -23.76 13.29 -12.04
CA LEU A 123 -22.47 13.95 -12.30
C LEU A 123 -21.92 13.64 -13.70
N THR A 124 -22.40 12.58 -14.36
CA THR A 124 -21.96 12.20 -15.71
C THR A 124 -22.58 13.04 -16.82
N GLY A 125 -23.72 13.72 -16.60
CA GLY A 125 -24.36 14.56 -17.60
C GLY A 125 -23.79 15.98 -17.67
N ASN A 126 -24.30 16.88 -16.83
CA ASN A 126 -24.05 18.32 -16.96
C ASN A 126 -22.80 18.82 -16.21
N LYS A 127 -22.38 18.16 -15.13
CA LYS A 127 -21.18 18.55 -14.38
C LYS A 127 -19.90 18.11 -15.08
N ALA A 128 -19.95 17.02 -15.85
CA ALA A 128 -18.83 16.60 -16.67
C ALA A 128 -18.54 17.62 -17.78
N THR A 129 -19.57 18.22 -18.36
CA THR A 129 -19.43 19.28 -19.38
C THR A 129 -18.84 20.55 -18.76
N TYR A 130 -19.35 20.98 -17.62
CA TYR A 130 -18.89 22.17 -16.91
C TYR A 130 -17.43 22.04 -16.38
N ILE A 131 -17.09 20.93 -15.77
CA ILE A 131 -15.71 20.63 -15.38
C ILE A 131 -14.81 20.43 -16.61
N ARG A 132 -15.36 19.91 -17.70
CA ARG A 132 -14.66 19.77 -18.97
C ARG A 132 -14.39 21.15 -19.59
N ASP A 133 -15.34 22.07 -19.56
CA ASP A 133 -15.19 23.42 -20.11
C ASP A 133 -14.24 24.30 -19.27
N ILE A 134 -14.28 24.20 -17.93
CA ILE A 134 -13.27 24.84 -17.08
C ILE A 134 -11.89 24.23 -17.30
N ARG A 135 -11.79 22.88 -17.35
CA ARG A 135 -10.53 22.20 -17.63
C ARG A 135 -10.02 22.51 -19.03
N GLN A 136 -10.91 22.67 -19.99
CA GLN A 136 -10.56 23.03 -21.35
C GLN A 136 -10.05 24.48 -21.41
N LYS A 137 -10.71 25.43 -20.73
CA LYS A 137 -10.23 26.81 -20.59
C LYS A 137 -9.00 26.98 -19.72
N GLU A 138 -8.88 26.23 -18.62
CA GLU A 138 -7.62 26.17 -17.85
C GLU A 138 -6.50 25.47 -18.61
N GLN A 139 -6.81 24.49 -19.45
CA GLN A 139 -5.86 23.85 -20.36
C GLN A 139 -5.46 24.76 -21.55
N GLU A 140 -6.38 25.57 -22.06
CA GLU A 140 -6.12 26.56 -23.09
C GLU A 140 -5.20 27.70 -22.62
N THR A 141 -5.19 27.99 -21.29
CA THR A 141 -4.34 29.01 -20.67
C THR A 141 -3.02 28.46 -20.09
N LEU A 142 -2.84 27.14 -20.05
CA LEU A 142 -1.63 26.49 -19.51
C LEU A 142 -0.73 26.00 -20.64
N PRO A 143 0.56 26.40 -20.65
CA PRO A 143 1.53 25.87 -21.59
C PRO A 143 1.70 24.36 -21.43
N LYS A 144 1.72 23.66 -22.55
CA LYS A 144 1.71 22.20 -22.66
C LYS A 144 3.07 21.55 -22.43
N GLN A 145 3.49 21.48 -21.17
CA GLN A 145 4.72 20.78 -20.79
C GLN A 145 4.64 19.24 -20.94
N SER A 146 3.43 18.66 -21.04
CA SER A 146 3.27 17.22 -21.33
C SER A 146 3.88 16.79 -22.67
N GLU A 147 4.02 17.72 -23.63
CA GLU A 147 4.68 17.45 -24.90
C GLU A 147 6.20 17.31 -24.79
N LEU A 148 6.82 17.77 -23.70
CA LEU A 148 8.25 17.57 -23.44
C LEU A 148 8.62 16.09 -23.34
N LEU A 149 7.81 15.31 -22.63
CA LEU A 149 8.05 13.88 -22.40
C LEU A 149 7.21 12.98 -23.31
N PHE A 150 6.02 13.44 -23.73
CA PHE A 150 4.97 12.57 -24.25
C PHE A 150 4.40 13.02 -25.59
N GLY A 151 5.09 13.88 -26.33
CA GLY A 151 4.67 14.53 -27.58
C GLY A 151 3.58 13.82 -28.37
N GLY A 152 2.53 14.54 -28.72
CA GLY A 152 1.56 14.11 -29.74
C GLY A 152 0.44 13.15 -29.34
N HIS A 153 0.47 12.49 -28.19
CA HIS A 153 -0.63 11.60 -27.77
C HIS A 153 -1.78 12.31 -27.02
N LEU A 154 -1.61 13.57 -26.67
CA LEU A 154 -2.67 14.40 -26.08
C LEU A 154 -3.35 15.22 -27.18
N LYS A 155 -4.25 14.59 -27.92
CA LYS A 155 -4.95 15.14 -29.09
C LYS A 155 -5.94 16.29 -28.83
N THR A 156 -5.86 17.00 -27.74
CA THR A 156 -6.85 18.05 -27.43
C THR A 156 -6.19 19.34 -26.96
N ILE A 157 -5.31 19.89 -27.78
CA ILE A 157 -4.66 21.13 -27.43
C ILE A 157 -4.53 22.02 -28.65
N ASN A 158 -5.08 23.25 -28.53
CA ASN A 158 -5.12 24.24 -29.58
C ASN A 158 -3.70 24.62 -30.05
N PRO A 159 -3.38 24.55 -31.35
CA PRO A 159 -2.05 24.92 -31.88
C PRO A 159 -1.62 26.36 -31.62
N ALA A 160 -2.53 27.25 -31.22
CA ALA A 160 -2.21 28.64 -30.90
C ALA A 160 -1.52 28.84 -29.55
N ASP A 161 -1.61 27.86 -28.64
CA ASP A 161 -0.90 27.88 -27.36
C ASP A 161 0.37 27.02 -27.45
N GLN A 162 1.33 27.49 -28.16
CA GLN A 162 2.68 26.90 -28.19
C GLN A 162 3.46 27.29 -26.95
N PRO A 163 3.63 26.46 -25.96
CA PRO A 163 4.54 26.94 -24.96
C PRO A 163 5.72 26.07 -24.65
N PHE A 164 5.75 24.82 -25.00
CA PHE A 164 6.89 23.97 -24.69
C PHE A 164 7.11 22.81 -25.66
N THR A 165 6.61 22.91 -26.88
CA THR A 165 6.94 21.98 -27.96
C THR A 165 8.44 21.98 -28.25
N GLU A 166 9.09 23.07 -28.00
CA GLU A 166 10.53 23.24 -28.18
C GLU A 166 11.09 24.05 -27.01
N LEU A 167 11.54 23.39 -25.97
CA LEU A 167 12.48 23.99 -25.04
C LEU A 167 13.81 24.12 -25.76
N HIS A 168 13.89 25.09 -26.68
CA HIS A 168 15.16 25.43 -27.35
C HIS A 168 16.22 25.85 -26.32
N GLU A 169 15.75 26.34 -25.16
CA GLU A 169 16.61 26.75 -24.05
C GLU A 169 16.62 25.72 -22.93
N TRP A 170 17.74 25.60 -22.27
CA TRP A 170 17.87 24.79 -21.07
C TRP A 170 17.03 25.35 -19.91
N LYS A 171 16.31 24.51 -19.24
CA LYS A 171 15.56 24.84 -18.00
C LYS A 171 16.12 24.08 -16.81
N ALA A 172 16.55 24.84 -15.80
CA ALA A 172 17.08 24.27 -14.57
C ALA A 172 15.98 23.59 -13.72
N THR A 173 16.31 22.48 -13.09
CA THR A 173 15.45 21.79 -12.13
C THR A 173 16.25 21.02 -11.08
N ARG A 174 15.77 21.04 -9.83
CA ARG A 174 16.31 20.22 -8.71
C ARG A 174 15.94 18.74 -8.82
N TYR A 175 15.19 18.37 -9.83
CA TYR A 175 14.60 17.03 -9.98
C TYR A 175 15.09 16.33 -11.25
N ALA A 176 16.15 16.82 -11.86
CA ALA A 176 16.70 16.23 -13.08
C ALA A 176 17.11 14.76 -12.90
N GLY A 177 17.68 14.43 -11.74
CA GLY A 177 18.08 13.06 -11.42
C GLY A 177 16.94 12.03 -11.43
N VAL A 178 15.67 12.45 -11.28
CA VAL A 178 14.52 11.55 -11.36
C VAL A 178 14.38 10.85 -12.71
N PHE A 179 14.90 11.47 -13.78
CA PHE A 179 14.88 10.88 -15.12
C PHE A 179 15.68 9.58 -15.20
N THR A 180 16.74 9.41 -14.39
CA THR A 180 17.50 8.15 -14.34
C THR A 180 16.59 6.99 -13.93
N TYR A 181 15.71 7.25 -12.96
CA TYR A 181 14.75 6.29 -12.45
C TYR A 181 13.64 6.01 -13.45
N LEU A 182 13.11 7.03 -14.08
CA LEU A 182 12.07 6.93 -15.12
C LEU A 182 12.57 6.12 -16.32
N ILE A 183 13.80 6.41 -16.82
CA ILE A 183 14.43 5.66 -17.91
C ILE A 183 14.52 4.16 -17.56
N THR A 184 14.96 3.84 -16.35
CA THR A 184 15.07 2.46 -15.87
C THR A 184 13.72 1.75 -15.87
N LEU A 185 12.67 2.39 -15.37
CA LEU A 185 11.31 1.83 -15.33
C LEU A 185 10.72 1.62 -16.73
N ILE A 186 10.91 2.57 -17.65
CA ILE A 186 10.42 2.44 -19.03
C ILE A 186 11.17 1.31 -19.73
N HIS A 187 12.50 1.26 -19.58
CA HIS A 187 13.32 0.21 -20.19
C HIS A 187 12.91 -1.19 -19.75
N LEU A 188 12.74 -1.39 -18.42
CA LEU A 188 12.47 -2.72 -17.89
C LEU A 188 11.10 -3.27 -18.28
N ASN A 189 10.07 -2.46 -18.23
CA ASN A 189 8.69 -2.97 -18.21
C ASN A 189 7.74 -2.23 -19.11
N ASP A 190 8.20 -1.22 -19.84
CA ASP A 190 7.28 -0.26 -20.43
C ASP A 190 6.26 0.25 -19.40
N TRP A 191 6.77 0.51 -18.17
CA TRP A 191 5.94 0.85 -17.00
C TRP A 191 4.96 1.99 -17.29
N LEU A 192 5.44 3.01 -18.00
CA LEU A 192 4.62 4.15 -18.34
C LEU A 192 3.53 3.81 -19.36
N GLY A 193 3.85 3.02 -20.39
CA GLY A 193 2.88 2.54 -21.37
C GLY A 193 1.79 1.69 -20.71
N MET A 194 2.17 0.82 -19.78
CA MET A 194 1.21 0.02 -19.01
C MET A 194 0.30 0.92 -18.15
N ILE A 195 0.85 1.89 -17.42
CA ILE A 195 0.06 2.85 -16.63
C ILE A 195 -0.90 3.64 -17.54
N MET A 196 -0.45 4.09 -18.70
CA MET A 196 -1.30 4.82 -19.65
C MET A 196 -2.41 3.95 -20.22
N THR A 197 -2.16 2.66 -20.45
CA THR A 197 -3.18 1.70 -20.89
C THR A 197 -4.33 1.59 -19.88
N TYR A 198 -3.99 1.49 -18.58
CA TYR A 198 -5.00 1.33 -17.53
C TYR A 198 -5.68 2.63 -17.12
N PHE A 199 -4.95 3.75 -17.12
CA PHE A 199 -5.39 5.00 -16.47
C PHE A 199 -5.50 6.19 -17.44
N GLY A 200 -5.09 6.05 -18.70
CA GLY A 200 -5.11 7.15 -19.65
C GLY A 200 -4.38 8.37 -19.09
N ASP A 201 -5.00 9.54 -19.16
CA ASP A 201 -4.43 10.81 -18.70
C ASP A 201 -4.11 10.88 -17.19
N LYS A 202 -4.58 9.91 -16.40
CA LYS A 202 -4.27 9.84 -14.96
C LYS A 202 -2.85 9.34 -14.66
N TYR A 203 -2.07 8.91 -15.65
CA TYR A 203 -0.68 8.47 -15.47
C TYR A 203 0.19 9.48 -14.70
N LYS A 204 -0.14 10.77 -14.76
CA LYS A 204 0.55 11.85 -14.05
C LYS A 204 0.58 11.68 -12.53
N ILE A 205 -0.41 10.96 -11.96
CA ILE A 205 -0.46 10.61 -10.53
C ILE A 205 0.71 9.69 -10.19
N PHE A 206 0.93 8.70 -11.03
CA PHE A 206 1.98 7.70 -10.84
C PHE A 206 3.38 8.31 -11.00
N LEU A 207 3.54 9.28 -11.91
CA LEU A 207 4.76 10.07 -12.00
C LEU A 207 5.01 10.91 -10.74
N ALA A 208 3.97 11.48 -10.14
CA ALA A 208 4.11 12.18 -8.85
C ALA A 208 4.53 11.22 -7.72
N PHE A 209 4.06 9.97 -7.73
CA PHE A 209 4.51 8.95 -6.78
C PHE A 209 5.96 8.53 -7.06
N LEU A 210 6.33 8.37 -8.33
CA LEU A 210 7.72 8.09 -8.69
C LEU A 210 8.67 9.18 -8.17
N LEU A 211 8.26 10.45 -8.24
CA LEU A 211 9.01 11.56 -7.64
C LEU A 211 9.20 11.38 -6.13
N LEU A 212 8.18 10.88 -5.40
CA LEU A 212 8.31 10.60 -3.97
C LEU A 212 9.41 9.57 -3.71
N PHE A 213 9.39 8.46 -4.45
CA PHE A 213 10.38 7.39 -4.25
C PHE A 213 11.79 7.82 -4.63
N ALA A 214 11.94 8.52 -5.77
CA ALA A 214 13.23 9.03 -6.22
C ALA A 214 13.87 10.03 -5.24
N LYS A 215 13.03 10.74 -4.47
CA LYS A 215 13.48 11.72 -3.45
C LYS A 215 13.50 11.14 -2.03
N GLY A 216 13.21 9.85 -1.86
CA GLY A 216 13.15 9.19 -0.55
C GLY A 216 12.02 9.72 0.36
N MET A 217 10.95 10.26 -0.23
CA MET A 217 9.78 10.74 0.51
C MET A 217 8.84 9.57 0.85
N ARG A 218 8.25 9.60 2.06
CA ARG A 218 7.48 8.48 2.61
C ARG A 218 5.96 8.66 2.54
N SER A 219 5.46 9.80 2.08
CA SER A 219 4.02 10.07 2.03
C SER A 219 3.67 11.15 1.02
N ILE A 220 2.41 11.13 0.56
CA ILE A 220 1.86 12.18 -0.32
C ILE A 220 1.91 13.57 0.35
N GLU A 221 1.85 13.63 1.69
CA GLU A 221 1.94 14.88 2.45
C GLU A 221 3.26 15.61 2.23
N GLN A 222 4.34 14.88 1.95
CA GLN A 222 5.66 15.45 1.74
C GLN A 222 5.79 16.18 0.40
N LEU A 223 4.83 16.00 -0.53
CA LEU A 223 4.76 16.81 -1.76
C LEU A 223 4.66 18.33 -1.49
N LYS A 224 4.22 18.74 -0.30
CA LYS A 224 4.23 20.15 0.11
C LYS A 224 5.65 20.75 0.15
N ASN A 225 6.68 19.93 0.31
CA ASN A 225 8.08 20.35 0.42
C ASN A 225 8.77 20.46 -0.95
N VAL A 226 8.05 20.14 -2.03
CA VAL A 226 8.58 20.11 -3.40
C VAL A 226 8.42 21.47 -4.06
N VAL A 227 9.45 21.95 -4.79
CA VAL A 227 9.38 23.16 -5.61
C VAL A 227 8.54 22.85 -6.86
N ARG A 228 7.27 23.22 -6.80
CA ARG A 228 6.22 22.76 -7.72
C ARG A 228 6.49 23.07 -9.20
N ARG A 229 7.10 24.22 -9.53
CA ARG A 229 7.44 24.60 -10.93
C ARG A 229 8.51 23.66 -11.48
N GLU A 230 9.57 23.44 -10.74
CA GLU A 230 10.68 22.60 -11.16
C GLU A 230 10.31 21.11 -11.23
N ALA A 231 9.52 20.62 -10.26
CA ALA A 231 9.02 19.24 -10.28
C ALA A 231 8.02 19.00 -11.42
N GLY A 232 7.27 20.04 -11.80
CA GLY A 232 6.36 19.97 -12.94
C GLY A 232 7.09 19.62 -14.24
N LEU A 233 8.30 20.11 -14.44
CA LEU A 233 9.12 19.80 -15.63
C LEU A 233 9.32 18.31 -15.83
N VAL A 234 9.63 17.58 -14.75
CA VAL A 234 9.81 16.11 -14.79
C VAL A 234 8.51 15.39 -15.14
N LEU A 235 7.38 15.93 -14.69
CA LEU A 235 6.06 15.35 -14.93
C LEU A 235 5.42 15.79 -16.26
N GLY A 236 6.10 16.64 -17.04
CA GLY A 236 5.52 17.25 -18.23
C GLY A 236 4.38 18.22 -17.90
N LEU A 237 4.43 18.88 -16.74
CA LEU A 237 3.44 19.83 -16.27
C LEU A 237 4.08 21.20 -16.03
N ARG A 238 3.31 22.28 -16.18
CA ARG A 238 3.76 23.63 -15.82
C ARG A 238 4.16 23.72 -14.34
N ARG A 239 3.47 22.97 -13.48
CA ARG A 239 3.77 22.85 -12.06
C ARG A 239 3.16 21.57 -11.48
N LEU A 240 3.80 21.00 -10.48
CA LEU A 240 3.24 19.89 -9.73
C LEU A 240 1.90 20.31 -9.08
N PRO A 241 0.84 19.51 -9.17
CA PRO A 241 -0.40 19.75 -8.43
C PRO A 241 -0.16 19.85 -6.92
N ILE A 242 -1.04 20.55 -6.22
CA ILE A 242 -1.02 20.53 -4.75
C ILE A 242 -1.39 19.13 -4.24
N LYS A 243 -0.90 18.80 -3.04
CA LYS A 243 -1.14 17.48 -2.43
C LYS A 243 -2.63 17.06 -2.42
N GLN A 244 -3.54 18.02 -2.18
CA GLN A 244 -4.98 17.75 -2.18
C GLN A 244 -5.47 17.31 -3.57
N GLN A 245 -4.99 17.96 -4.60
CA GLN A 245 -5.33 17.64 -5.98
C GLN A 245 -4.77 16.26 -6.38
N VAL A 246 -3.53 15.94 -5.96
CA VAL A 246 -2.95 14.60 -6.16
C VAL A 246 -3.79 13.53 -5.46
N ARG A 247 -4.27 13.79 -4.24
CA ARG A 247 -5.18 12.88 -3.52
C ARG A 247 -6.51 12.68 -4.23
N THR A 248 -7.13 13.77 -4.70
CA THR A 248 -8.38 13.70 -5.46
C THR A 248 -8.20 12.89 -6.75
N TRP A 249 -7.10 13.10 -7.45
CA TRP A 249 -6.79 12.34 -8.66
C TRP A 249 -6.53 10.86 -8.35
N PHE A 250 -5.79 10.57 -7.28
CA PHE A 250 -5.53 9.21 -6.84
C PHE A 250 -6.82 8.49 -6.46
N HIS A 251 -7.67 9.13 -5.66
CA HIS A 251 -9.00 8.62 -5.35
C HIS A 251 -9.81 8.31 -6.64
N SER A 252 -9.79 9.23 -7.61
CA SER A 252 -10.42 8.99 -8.92
C SER A 252 -9.80 7.83 -9.71
N ALA A 253 -8.52 7.51 -9.52
CA ALA A 253 -7.92 6.30 -10.09
C ALA A 253 -8.40 5.04 -9.36
N CYS A 254 -8.53 5.08 -8.03
CA CYS A 254 -9.04 3.96 -7.24
C CYS A 254 -10.49 3.58 -7.58
N THR A 255 -11.34 4.54 -8.00
CA THR A 255 -12.71 4.21 -8.42
C THR A 255 -12.78 3.31 -9.67
N MET A 256 -11.68 3.14 -10.38
CA MET A 256 -11.63 2.27 -11.58
C MET A 256 -11.54 0.78 -11.21
N GLN A 257 -11.17 0.43 -9.98
CA GLN A 257 -11.08 -0.95 -9.46
C GLN A 257 -10.22 -1.88 -10.35
N VAL A 258 -9.09 -1.40 -10.83
CA VAL A 258 -8.20 -2.13 -11.76
C VAL A 258 -6.85 -2.52 -11.15
N ALA A 259 -6.60 -2.18 -9.88
CA ALA A 259 -5.29 -2.39 -9.24
C ALA A 259 -4.88 -3.87 -9.21
N GLY A 260 -5.80 -4.77 -8.92
CA GLY A 260 -5.52 -6.21 -8.89
C GLY A 260 -5.10 -6.74 -10.26
N LYS A 261 -5.80 -6.32 -11.33
CA LYS A 261 -5.45 -6.70 -12.71
C LYS A 261 -4.11 -6.10 -13.13
N LEU A 262 -3.93 -4.79 -12.91
CA LEU A 262 -2.65 -4.12 -13.21
C LEU A 262 -1.47 -4.81 -12.53
N LYS A 263 -1.61 -5.13 -11.23
CA LYS A 263 -0.60 -5.85 -10.47
C LYS A 263 -0.27 -7.19 -11.11
N THR A 264 -1.28 -7.97 -11.46
CA THR A 264 -1.12 -9.29 -12.08
C THR A 264 -0.41 -9.20 -13.42
N ASP A 265 -0.85 -8.32 -14.31
CA ASP A 265 -0.26 -8.14 -15.63
C ASP A 265 1.19 -7.64 -15.54
N PHE A 266 1.46 -6.75 -14.59
CA PHE A 266 2.81 -6.23 -14.37
C PHE A 266 3.80 -7.33 -13.93
N PHE A 267 3.46 -8.08 -12.89
CA PHE A 267 4.35 -9.11 -12.39
C PHE A 267 4.48 -10.29 -13.37
N HIS A 268 3.41 -10.62 -14.09
CA HIS A 268 3.49 -11.60 -15.16
C HIS A 268 4.50 -11.17 -16.23
N LYS A 269 4.43 -9.91 -16.67
CA LYS A 269 5.39 -9.36 -17.65
C LYS A 269 6.83 -9.38 -17.10
N GLN A 270 7.05 -9.11 -15.81
CA GLN A 270 8.38 -9.17 -15.21
C GLN A 270 8.98 -10.56 -15.15
N VAL A 271 8.18 -11.54 -14.79
CA VAL A 271 8.61 -12.94 -14.72
C VAL A 271 8.91 -13.48 -16.13
N THR A 272 7.98 -13.28 -17.07
CA THR A 272 8.15 -13.76 -18.46
C THR A 272 9.30 -13.08 -19.20
N ALA A 273 9.64 -11.84 -18.85
CA ALA A 273 10.80 -11.13 -19.40
C ALA A 273 12.11 -11.47 -18.67
N GLY A 274 12.11 -12.35 -17.68
CA GLY A 274 13.30 -12.73 -16.91
C GLY A 274 13.89 -11.61 -16.04
N ILE A 275 13.11 -10.54 -15.77
CA ILE A 275 13.52 -9.43 -14.89
C ILE A 275 13.50 -9.90 -13.43
N VAL A 276 12.52 -10.72 -13.08
CA VAL A 276 12.38 -11.39 -11.80
C VAL A 276 12.79 -12.84 -11.95
N GLY A 277 13.62 -13.33 -11.04
CA GLY A 277 14.08 -14.72 -11.03
C GLY A 277 12.95 -15.71 -10.72
N THR A 278 12.97 -16.88 -11.36
CA THR A 278 11.90 -17.88 -11.28
C THR A 278 12.20 -19.07 -10.34
N GLY A 279 13.39 -19.16 -9.75
CA GLY A 279 13.79 -20.30 -8.92
C GLY A 279 13.18 -20.27 -7.53
N TRP A 280 13.79 -19.55 -6.60
CA TRP A 280 13.36 -19.47 -5.20
C TRP A 280 12.61 -18.18 -4.93
N TRP A 281 11.39 -18.28 -4.39
CA TRP A 281 10.55 -17.16 -4.02
C TRP A 281 10.33 -17.11 -2.50
N PHE A 282 10.72 -16.01 -1.90
CA PHE A 282 10.73 -15.78 -0.47
C PHE A 282 9.52 -14.96 -0.04
N THR A 283 8.66 -15.54 0.77
CA THR A 283 7.44 -14.88 1.26
C THR A 283 7.57 -14.53 2.73
N ASP A 284 7.13 -13.32 3.08
CA ASP A 284 7.02 -12.85 4.46
C ASP A 284 5.81 -11.94 4.63
N GLY A 285 5.25 -11.92 5.85
CA GLY A 285 4.09 -11.11 6.20
C GLY A 285 4.49 -9.84 6.96
N HIS A 286 3.97 -8.70 6.52
CA HIS A 286 4.20 -7.41 7.16
C HIS A 286 2.90 -6.80 7.68
N LEU A 287 2.78 -6.62 9.00
CA LEU A 287 1.61 -6.00 9.60
C LEU A 287 1.64 -4.49 9.43
N LEU A 288 0.54 -3.94 8.92
CA LEU A 288 0.24 -2.51 8.81
C LEU A 288 -0.73 -2.12 9.93
N PRO A 289 -0.25 -1.54 11.05
CA PRO A 289 -1.11 -1.17 12.16
C PRO A 289 -2.10 -0.07 11.79
N TYR A 290 -3.33 -0.19 12.27
CA TYR A 290 -4.34 0.84 12.18
C TYR A 290 -4.54 1.51 13.54
N THR A 291 -4.46 2.84 13.57
CA THR A 291 -4.57 3.65 14.80
C THR A 291 -5.84 4.52 14.84
N GLY A 292 -6.74 4.35 13.90
CA GLY A 292 -8.00 5.10 13.82
C GLY A 292 -9.09 4.57 14.75
N LYS A 293 -10.32 5.05 14.55
CA LYS A 293 -11.47 4.79 15.44
C LYS A 293 -12.34 3.62 15.01
N GLU A 294 -12.23 3.18 13.75
CA GLU A 294 -13.08 2.12 13.23
C GLU A 294 -12.64 0.76 13.79
N LYS A 295 -13.60 -0.13 13.96
CA LYS A 295 -13.36 -1.49 14.45
C LYS A 295 -12.86 -2.35 13.29
N THR A 296 -11.56 -2.65 13.29
CA THR A 296 -10.91 -3.50 12.27
C THR A 296 -10.39 -4.79 12.90
N HIS A 297 -10.16 -5.82 12.08
CA HIS A 297 -9.52 -7.04 12.53
C HIS A 297 -8.09 -6.78 13.04
N HIS A 298 -7.60 -7.67 13.91
CA HIS A 298 -6.30 -7.53 14.57
C HIS A 298 -5.27 -8.46 13.93
N GLY A 299 -4.07 -7.93 13.71
CA GLY A 299 -2.89 -8.69 13.35
C GLY A 299 -1.85 -8.70 14.47
N PHE A 300 -0.88 -9.61 14.39
CA PHE A 300 0.16 -9.73 15.41
C PHE A 300 1.34 -8.79 15.10
N ASN A 301 1.59 -7.84 16.00
CA ASN A 301 2.75 -6.96 15.91
C ASN A 301 3.94 -7.63 16.61
N THR A 302 4.92 -8.08 15.84
CA THR A 302 6.11 -8.78 16.36
C THR A 302 6.98 -7.91 17.24
N GLN A 303 7.12 -6.63 16.95
CA GLN A 303 7.93 -5.70 17.74
C GLN A 303 7.33 -5.45 19.12
N ARG A 304 6.01 -5.34 19.21
CA ARG A 304 5.28 -5.10 20.45
C ARG A 304 4.78 -6.37 21.14
N GLN A 305 4.94 -7.53 20.50
CA GLN A 305 4.49 -8.83 20.99
C GLN A 305 2.98 -8.85 21.38
N LEU A 306 2.14 -8.12 20.62
CA LEU A 306 0.71 -8.04 20.90
C LEU A 306 -0.14 -7.93 19.62
N MET A 307 -1.43 -8.29 19.77
CA MET A 307 -2.42 -8.13 18.72
C MET A 307 -2.89 -6.68 18.65
N VAL A 308 -2.79 -6.05 17.49
CA VAL A 308 -3.23 -4.68 17.24
C VAL A 308 -4.16 -4.63 16.04
N PRO A 309 -5.11 -3.66 15.99
CA PRO A 309 -5.91 -3.43 14.79
C PRO A 309 -5.01 -3.19 13.58
N GLY A 310 -5.38 -3.73 12.43
CA GLY A 310 -4.59 -3.55 11.23
C GLY A 310 -4.87 -4.61 10.17
N ARG A 311 -3.97 -4.68 9.19
CA ARG A 311 -3.98 -5.66 8.11
C ARG A 311 -2.57 -6.13 7.79
N THR A 312 -2.45 -7.30 7.20
CA THR A 312 -1.17 -7.89 6.82
C THR A 312 -0.96 -7.77 5.32
N ASN A 313 0.19 -7.29 4.92
CA ASN A 313 0.66 -7.33 3.55
C ASN A 313 1.61 -8.53 3.41
N GLN A 314 1.19 -9.55 2.65
CA GLN A 314 2.05 -10.67 2.26
C GLN A 314 2.86 -10.23 1.05
N VAL A 315 4.16 -10.29 1.11
CA VAL A 315 5.04 -9.89 0.01
C VAL A 315 5.97 -11.04 -0.35
N THR A 316 6.06 -11.34 -1.62
CA THR A 316 6.96 -12.36 -2.16
C THR A 316 8.04 -11.70 -2.99
N CYS A 317 9.30 -12.10 -2.76
CA CYS A 317 10.48 -11.60 -3.46
C CYS A 317 11.27 -12.76 -4.06
N ASP A 318 12.01 -12.51 -5.15
CA ASP A 318 13.01 -13.44 -5.67
C ASP A 318 14.32 -13.41 -4.84
N ILE A 319 15.29 -14.22 -5.22
CA ILE A 319 16.61 -14.30 -4.55
C ILE A 319 17.38 -12.97 -4.57
N SER A 320 17.15 -12.12 -5.57
CA SER A 320 17.75 -10.78 -5.64
C SER A 320 17.04 -9.77 -4.74
N GLY A 321 15.88 -10.13 -4.19
CA GLY A 321 15.01 -9.27 -3.40
C GLY A 321 14.10 -8.38 -4.24
N ARG A 322 13.89 -8.68 -5.53
CA ARG A 322 12.84 -8.04 -6.33
C ARG A 322 11.48 -8.59 -5.95
N VAL A 323 10.48 -7.71 -5.85
CA VAL A 323 9.11 -8.13 -5.54
C VAL A 323 8.52 -8.86 -6.74
N VAL A 324 7.97 -10.05 -6.48
CA VAL A 324 7.30 -10.94 -7.44
C VAL A 324 5.79 -10.76 -7.40
N ASP A 325 5.24 -10.71 -6.22
CA ASP A 325 3.81 -10.50 -5.97
C ASP A 325 3.59 -10.01 -4.54
N PHE A 326 2.42 -9.46 -4.26
CA PHE A 326 1.99 -9.12 -2.92
C PHE A 326 0.47 -9.24 -2.79
N GLU A 327 -0.01 -9.47 -1.56
CA GLU A 327 -1.43 -9.53 -1.25
C GLU A 327 -1.72 -8.84 0.08
N ILE A 328 -2.82 -8.11 0.13
CA ILE A 328 -3.26 -7.38 1.32
C ILE A 328 -4.43 -8.14 1.93
N GLN A 329 -4.26 -8.54 3.18
CA GLN A 329 -5.23 -9.36 3.91
C GLN A 329 -5.66 -8.68 5.21
N GLU A 330 -6.88 -8.91 5.65
CA GLU A 330 -7.39 -8.36 6.90
C GLU A 330 -6.72 -8.97 8.13
N GLY A 331 -6.48 -8.15 9.15
CA GLY A 331 -5.99 -8.60 10.44
C GLY A 331 -4.66 -9.34 10.35
N LYS A 332 -4.62 -10.55 10.89
CA LYS A 332 -3.42 -11.39 10.88
C LYS A 332 -3.02 -11.86 9.48
N GLY A 333 -3.98 -11.94 8.58
CA GLY A 333 -3.79 -12.56 7.28
C GLY A 333 -3.62 -14.08 7.34
N ASP A 334 -3.58 -14.70 6.18
CA ASP A 334 -3.34 -16.13 6.02
C ASP A 334 -2.27 -16.36 4.93
N MET A 335 -1.02 -16.47 5.37
CA MET A 335 0.12 -16.77 4.50
C MET A 335 -0.05 -18.11 3.79
N ARG A 336 -0.74 -19.09 4.40
CA ARG A 336 -0.88 -20.43 3.84
C ARG A 336 -1.74 -20.43 2.59
N SER A 337 -2.93 -19.81 2.66
CA SER A 337 -3.83 -19.68 1.50
C SER A 337 -3.17 -18.86 0.38
N TYR A 338 -2.46 -17.79 0.75
CA TYR A 338 -1.71 -16.98 -0.21
C TYR A 338 -0.64 -17.80 -0.96
N LEU A 339 0.17 -18.59 -0.24
CA LEU A 339 1.23 -19.40 -0.85
C LEU A 339 0.70 -20.47 -1.80
N VAL A 340 -0.39 -21.17 -1.43
CA VAL A 340 -1.03 -22.14 -2.30
C VAL A 340 -1.57 -21.48 -3.56
N THR A 341 -2.26 -20.35 -3.42
CA THR A 341 -2.81 -19.59 -4.55
C THR A 341 -1.71 -19.07 -5.47
N LEU A 342 -0.65 -18.52 -4.89
CA LEU A 342 0.49 -18.01 -5.65
C LEU A 342 1.20 -19.12 -6.40
N GLY A 343 1.47 -20.27 -5.76
CA GLY A 343 2.11 -21.41 -6.38
C GLY A 343 1.30 -21.97 -7.55
N LYS A 344 -0.01 -22.17 -7.36
CA LYS A 344 -0.91 -22.60 -8.44
C LYS A 344 -0.92 -21.64 -9.63
N LYS A 345 -0.98 -20.33 -9.35
CA LYS A 345 -0.98 -19.29 -10.40
C LYS A 345 0.24 -19.36 -11.30
N TRP A 346 1.41 -19.70 -10.76
CA TRP A 346 2.66 -19.65 -11.49
C TRP A 346 3.17 -21.01 -11.98
N LYS A 347 2.58 -22.11 -11.51
CA LYS A 347 2.97 -23.47 -11.91
C LYS A 347 2.92 -23.67 -13.43
N ASP A 348 1.87 -23.16 -14.09
CA ASP A 348 1.68 -23.32 -15.54
C ASP A 348 2.53 -22.33 -16.37
N THR A 349 3.09 -21.30 -15.75
CA THR A 349 3.86 -20.25 -16.43
C THR A 349 5.37 -20.49 -16.33
N ILE A 350 5.82 -21.13 -15.28
CA ILE A 350 7.22 -21.41 -14.96
C ILE A 350 7.43 -22.93 -15.02
N ASP A 351 8.35 -23.39 -15.83
CA ASP A 351 8.73 -24.79 -15.88
C ASP A 351 9.08 -25.29 -14.48
N ASP A 352 8.45 -26.39 -14.03
CA ASP A 352 8.52 -26.95 -12.67
C ASP A 352 7.95 -26.06 -11.55
N GLY A 353 7.44 -24.88 -11.86
CA GLY A 353 6.94 -23.92 -10.88
C GLY A 353 8.04 -23.29 -10.02
N PRO A 354 7.73 -22.22 -9.26
CA PRO A 354 8.68 -21.64 -8.31
C PRO A 354 8.75 -22.45 -7.01
N VAL A 355 9.93 -22.51 -6.38
CA VAL A 355 10.08 -23.05 -5.03
C VAL A 355 9.72 -21.98 -4.00
N MET A 356 8.68 -22.23 -3.21
CA MET A 356 8.21 -21.30 -2.16
C MET A 356 9.04 -21.45 -0.88
N VAL A 357 9.73 -20.38 -0.47
CA VAL A 357 10.57 -20.37 0.73
C VAL A 357 9.94 -19.41 1.74
N PHE A 358 9.55 -19.92 2.92
CA PHE A 358 8.83 -19.13 3.91
C PHE A 358 9.19 -19.50 5.35
N ASP A 359 8.78 -18.65 6.29
CA ASP A 359 9.04 -18.86 7.72
C ASP A 359 8.01 -19.82 8.35
N ARG A 360 8.26 -20.17 9.61
CA ARG A 360 7.43 -21.01 10.48
C ARG A 360 5.97 -20.57 10.58
N GLU A 361 5.59 -19.40 10.11
CA GLU A 361 4.20 -18.96 10.08
C GLU A 361 3.34 -19.86 9.19
N GLY A 362 3.88 -20.32 8.08
CA GLY A 362 3.27 -21.31 7.18
C GLY A 362 3.41 -22.76 7.62
N TYR A 363 3.44 -23.10 8.94
CA TYR A 363 3.63 -24.46 9.41
C TYR A 363 2.32 -25.14 9.80
N GLY A 364 2.04 -26.33 9.26
CA GLY A 364 0.88 -27.18 9.61
C GLY A 364 0.73 -28.37 8.68
N ALA A 365 0.25 -29.52 9.20
CA ALA A 365 0.05 -30.73 8.40
C ALA A 365 -1.01 -30.54 7.30
N ASP A 366 -2.10 -29.84 7.62
CA ASP A 366 -3.15 -29.42 6.70
C ASP A 366 -2.58 -28.63 5.52
N PHE A 367 -1.82 -27.59 5.81
CA PHE A 367 -1.21 -26.73 4.80
C PHE A 367 -0.16 -27.49 3.95
N PHE A 368 0.66 -28.33 4.55
CA PHE A 368 1.63 -29.13 3.79
C PHE A 368 0.95 -30.14 2.87
N TYR A 369 -0.18 -30.68 3.28
CA TYR A 369 -1.02 -31.51 2.43
C TYR A 369 -1.56 -30.71 1.24
N ASP A 370 -2.09 -29.51 1.47
CA ASP A 370 -2.60 -28.62 0.42
C ASP A 370 -1.52 -28.22 -0.59
N MET A 371 -0.29 -27.94 -0.12
CA MET A 371 0.86 -27.66 -0.99
C MET A 371 1.23 -28.87 -1.87
N ASN A 372 1.21 -30.08 -1.28
CA ASN A 372 1.45 -31.31 -2.02
C ASN A 372 0.36 -31.57 -3.08
N GLN A 373 -0.93 -31.40 -2.71
CA GLN A 373 -2.05 -31.56 -3.65
C GLN A 373 -2.00 -30.51 -4.79
N ALA A 374 -1.48 -29.34 -4.50
CA ALA A 374 -1.27 -28.29 -5.49
C ALA A 374 0.02 -28.51 -6.32
N GLU A 375 0.82 -29.51 -5.99
CA GLU A 375 2.15 -29.78 -6.56
C GLU A 375 3.08 -28.55 -6.50
N VAL A 376 2.95 -27.76 -5.41
CA VAL A 376 3.79 -26.58 -5.17
C VAL A 376 4.98 -26.99 -4.32
N ILE A 377 6.16 -26.81 -4.83
CA ILE A 377 7.41 -27.12 -4.11
C ILE A 377 7.69 -26.04 -3.07
N PHE A 378 8.10 -26.46 -1.87
CA PHE A 378 8.42 -25.52 -0.79
C PHE A 378 9.60 -25.95 0.07
N VAL A 379 10.20 -24.95 0.74
CA VAL A 379 11.18 -25.13 1.83
C VAL A 379 10.80 -24.20 2.99
N THR A 380 10.72 -24.75 4.20
CA THR A 380 10.38 -23.98 5.41
C THR A 380 11.15 -24.48 6.63
N TRP A 381 11.23 -23.62 7.69
CA TRP A 381 11.78 -24.04 8.98
C TRP A 381 10.86 -24.98 9.73
N GLU A 382 11.42 -26.04 10.33
CA GLU A 382 10.66 -26.91 11.23
C GLU A 382 10.30 -26.22 12.54
N LYS A 383 9.03 -26.39 13.02
CA LYS A 383 8.58 -26.00 14.35
C LYS A 383 8.65 -27.17 15.34
N HIS A 384 8.72 -26.83 16.62
CA HIS A 384 8.67 -27.78 17.72
C HIS A 384 9.75 -28.87 17.65
N ILE A 385 10.95 -28.42 17.30
CA ILE A 385 12.12 -29.28 17.21
C ILE A 385 12.51 -29.74 18.62
N ASP A 386 12.73 -31.03 18.80
CA ASP A 386 13.36 -31.56 20.02
C ASP A 386 14.87 -31.24 19.97
N THR A 387 15.26 -30.14 20.60
CA THR A 387 16.66 -29.68 20.63
C THR A 387 17.60 -30.74 21.17
N LYS A 388 17.16 -31.54 22.15
CA LYS A 388 17.97 -32.63 22.75
C LYS A 388 18.26 -33.75 21.75
N LYS A 389 17.32 -34.03 20.83
CA LYS A 389 17.53 -35.01 19.75
C LYS A 389 18.51 -34.47 18.70
N ILE A 390 18.39 -33.22 18.34
CA ILE A 390 19.29 -32.59 17.34
C ILE A 390 20.71 -32.45 17.87
N GLU A 391 20.89 -32.07 19.13
CA GLU A 391 22.20 -31.99 19.78
C GLU A 391 22.94 -33.34 19.84
N LYS A 392 22.18 -34.45 19.89
CA LYS A 392 22.76 -35.80 19.91
C LYS A 392 23.20 -36.33 18.53
N LEU A 393 22.84 -35.63 17.44
CA LEU A 393 23.31 -36.03 16.10
C LEU A 393 24.83 -35.92 16.03
N GLN A 394 25.47 -37.00 15.60
CA GLN A 394 26.92 -37.07 15.49
C GLN A 394 27.37 -36.28 14.26
N GLN A 395 28.60 -35.73 14.33
CA GLN A 395 29.14 -34.88 13.28
C GLN A 395 29.42 -35.64 11.98
N ASP A 396 29.71 -36.93 12.06
CA ASP A 396 29.93 -37.84 10.93
C ASP A 396 28.69 -38.10 10.07
N GLN A 397 27.50 -37.87 10.63
CA GLN A 397 26.21 -37.95 9.89
C GLN A 397 26.07 -36.80 8.91
N PHE A 398 26.68 -35.63 9.20
CA PHE A 398 26.62 -34.46 8.34
C PHE A 398 27.68 -34.55 7.25
N LYS A 399 27.19 -34.77 6.03
CA LYS A 399 28.04 -34.82 4.84
C LYS A 399 28.03 -33.47 4.13
N GLU A 400 28.79 -33.34 3.08
CA GLU A 400 28.78 -32.22 2.15
C GLU A 400 28.91 -30.83 2.81
N GLU A 401 30.09 -30.27 2.73
CA GLU A 401 30.37 -28.92 3.24
C GLU A 401 30.15 -27.87 2.16
N PHE A 402 29.38 -26.84 2.49
CA PHE A 402 29.09 -25.73 1.58
C PHE A 402 29.09 -24.40 2.32
N LYS A 403 29.12 -23.31 1.56
CA LYS A 403 29.16 -21.95 2.10
C LYS A 403 27.94 -21.14 1.68
N VAL A 404 27.32 -20.46 2.65
CA VAL A 404 26.28 -19.46 2.40
C VAL A 404 26.64 -18.20 3.19
N ASN A 405 26.70 -17.05 2.55
CA ASN A 405 27.07 -15.77 3.17
C ASN A 405 28.33 -15.87 4.06
N GLU A 406 29.41 -16.41 3.51
CA GLU A 406 30.73 -16.59 4.16
C GLU A 406 30.75 -17.56 5.36
N LYS A 407 29.62 -18.18 5.72
CA LYS A 407 29.54 -19.18 6.77
C LYS A 407 29.54 -20.57 6.19
N THR A 408 30.20 -21.48 6.87
CA THR A 408 30.30 -22.88 6.48
C THR A 408 29.21 -23.72 7.14
N TYR A 409 28.56 -24.55 6.35
CA TYR A 409 27.46 -25.42 6.78
C TYR A 409 27.70 -26.86 6.29
N ARG A 410 27.08 -27.81 6.99
CA ARG A 410 26.98 -29.20 6.57
C ARG A 410 25.53 -29.66 6.70
N VAL A 411 25.09 -30.62 5.91
CA VAL A 411 23.71 -31.12 5.90
C VAL A 411 23.64 -32.63 6.19
N PHE A 412 22.51 -33.03 6.76
CA PHE A 412 22.08 -34.39 6.95
C PHE A 412 20.58 -34.48 6.65
N GLU A 413 20.12 -35.54 5.97
CA GLU A 413 18.73 -35.67 5.58
C GLU A 413 18.07 -36.89 6.23
N ASP A 414 16.80 -36.74 6.62
CA ASP A 414 15.89 -37.74 7.16
C ASP A 414 14.46 -37.48 6.65
N LYS A 415 13.52 -38.32 6.98
CA LYS A 415 12.09 -38.13 6.65
C LYS A 415 11.27 -37.86 7.90
N LYS A 416 10.31 -36.95 7.78
CA LYS A 416 9.32 -36.67 8.81
C LYS A 416 7.92 -36.95 8.30
N VAL A 417 7.20 -37.84 9.01
CA VAL A 417 5.82 -38.20 8.67
C VAL A 417 4.86 -37.23 9.35
N PHE A 418 3.89 -36.76 8.57
CA PHE A 418 2.76 -35.95 8.99
C PHE A 418 1.47 -36.70 8.74
N SER A 419 0.45 -36.47 9.57
CA SER A 419 -0.88 -36.99 9.39
C SER A 419 -1.90 -35.86 9.28
N HIS A 420 -2.78 -35.95 8.30
CA HIS A 420 -3.86 -35.01 8.06
C HIS A 420 -5.17 -35.75 7.99
N THR A 421 -6.21 -35.27 8.69
CA THR A 421 -7.55 -35.86 8.68
C THR A 421 -8.45 -35.05 7.77
N ILE A 422 -8.92 -35.66 6.70
CA ILE A 422 -9.86 -35.06 5.75
C ILE A 422 -11.27 -35.01 6.36
N GLU A 423 -12.15 -34.19 5.80
CA GLU A 423 -13.54 -33.99 6.27
C GLU A 423 -14.33 -35.31 6.47
N ASN A 424 -14.01 -36.33 5.71
CA ASN A 424 -14.61 -37.68 5.82
C ASN A 424 -14.07 -38.55 6.99
N LYS A 425 -13.28 -37.98 7.90
CA LYS A 425 -12.59 -38.65 9.02
C LYS A 425 -11.52 -39.67 8.59
N GLU A 426 -11.17 -39.74 7.34
CA GLU A 426 -10.02 -40.50 6.86
C GLU A 426 -8.72 -39.78 7.18
N THR A 427 -7.75 -40.49 7.79
CA THR A 427 -6.45 -39.92 8.12
C THR A 427 -5.44 -40.37 7.10
N ILE A 428 -4.91 -39.39 6.33
CA ILE A 428 -3.85 -39.58 5.33
C ILE A 428 -2.52 -39.29 6.00
N SER A 429 -1.55 -40.17 5.81
CA SER A 429 -0.17 -39.96 6.24
C SER A 429 0.73 -39.70 5.02
N PHE A 430 1.58 -38.68 5.11
CA PHE A 430 2.56 -38.33 4.09
C PHE A 430 3.88 -37.95 4.72
N ALA A 431 4.97 -38.11 4.00
CA ALA A 431 6.32 -37.80 4.47
C ALA A 431 6.87 -36.56 3.76
N LEU A 432 7.54 -35.70 4.51
CA LEU A 432 8.37 -34.63 3.99
C LEU A 432 9.84 -34.94 4.24
N ARG A 433 10.69 -34.44 3.39
CA ARG A 433 12.13 -34.43 3.61
C ARG A 433 12.45 -33.50 4.77
N ARG A 434 13.30 -33.96 5.67
CA ARG A 434 13.75 -33.24 6.85
C ARG A 434 15.26 -33.03 6.75
N ILE A 435 15.66 -31.80 6.51
CA ILE A 435 17.04 -31.38 6.27
C ILE A 435 17.59 -30.75 7.52
N TYR A 436 18.51 -31.45 8.18
CA TYR A 436 19.30 -30.92 9.29
C TYR A 436 20.45 -30.10 8.73
N ILE A 437 20.63 -28.89 9.24
CA ILE A 437 21.63 -27.93 8.82
C ILE A 437 22.50 -27.59 10.01
N TRP A 438 23.78 -27.91 9.93
CA TRP A 438 24.76 -27.61 10.95
C TRP A 438 25.66 -26.45 10.51
N ASN A 439 25.60 -25.33 11.26
CA ASN A 439 26.57 -24.25 11.11
C ASN A 439 27.85 -24.64 11.84
N VAL A 440 28.89 -24.96 11.09
CA VAL A 440 30.15 -25.48 11.63
C VAL A 440 30.86 -24.43 12.53
N THR A 441 30.75 -23.15 12.15
CA THR A 441 31.45 -22.06 12.89
C THR A 441 30.82 -21.80 14.28
N SER A 442 29.48 -21.84 14.37
CA SER A 442 28.75 -21.54 15.63
C SER A 442 28.28 -22.78 16.37
N ASP A 443 28.56 -23.96 15.85
CA ASP A 443 28.10 -25.29 16.32
C ASP A 443 26.58 -25.38 16.51
N ARG A 444 25.82 -24.57 15.73
CA ARG A 444 24.36 -24.50 15.82
C ARG A 444 23.71 -25.41 14.79
N LYS A 445 22.86 -26.30 15.24
CA LYS A 445 22.07 -27.21 14.40
C LYS A 445 20.62 -26.73 14.32
N ILE A 446 20.07 -26.66 13.12
CA ILE A 446 18.70 -26.25 12.82
C ILE A 446 18.10 -27.24 11.82
N CYS A 447 16.79 -27.14 11.56
CA CYS A 447 16.11 -28.09 10.69
C CYS A 447 15.12 -27.40 9.76
N ALA A 448 15.15 -27.78 8.48
CA ALA A 448 14.19 -27.39 7.47
C ALA A 448 13.34 -28.59 7.02
N LEU A 449 12.20 -28.30 6.40
CA LEU A 449 11.30 -29.27 5.75
C LEU A 449 11.11 -28.86 4.30
N SER A 450 11.03 -29.89 3.42
CA SER A 450 10.74 -29.71 2.01
C SER A 450 9.92 -30.89 1.47
N ASN A 451 9.09 -30.63 0.45
CA ASN A 451 8.43 -31.64 -0.34
C ASN A 451 9.09 -31.85 -1.73
N ALA A 452 10.18 -31.14 -2.01
CA ALA A 452 10.91 -31.32 -3.26
C ALA A 452 11.51 -32.74 -3.39
N ASP A 453 11.46 -33.32 -4.57
CA ASP A 453 12.20 -34.54 -4.86
C ASP A 453 13.71 -34.28 -4.84
N VAL A 454 14.49 -35.31 -4.45
CA VAL A 454 15.96 -35.19 -4.36
C VAL A 454 16.59 -34.85 -5.71
N GLU A 455 15.99 -35.37 -6.80
CA GLU A 455 16.46 -35.14 -8.17
C GLU A 455 16.21 -33.68 -8.63
N LYS A 456 15.16 -33.03 -8.08
CA LYS A 456 14.84 -31.63 -8.39
C LYS A 456 15.60 -30.64 -7.51
N MET A 457 15.86 -31.02 -6.27
CA MET A 457 16.50 -30.15 -5.29
C MET A 457 17.17 -31.00 -4.20
N ASP A 458 18.49 -31.04 -4.18
CA ASP A 458 19.23 -31.80 -3.17
C ASP A 458 19.15 -31.16 -1.77
N ALA A 459 19.73 -31.82 -0.76
CA ALA A 459 19.69 -31.32 0.62
C ALA A 459 20.47 -30.00 0.80
N GLN A 460 21.57 -29.82 0.05
CA GLN A 460 22.36 -28.61 0.09
C GLN A 460 21.62 -27.43 -0.54
N GLU A 461 20.92 -27.66 -1.66
CA GLU A 461 20.08 -26.65 -2.30
C GLU A 461 18.92 -26.22 -1.42
N CYS A 462 18.22 -27.17 -0.75
CA CYS A 462 17.17 -26.87 0.22
C CYS A 462 17.72 -26.02 1.38
N ALA A 463 18.88 -26.39 1.90
CA ALA A 463 19.54 -25.64 2.97
C ALA A 463 19.96 -24.24 2.50
N THR A 464 20.51 -24.13 1.29
CA THR A 464 20.90 -22.84 0.70
C THR A 464 19.70 -21.94 0.49
N ALA A 465 18.59 -22.47 -0.03
CA ALA A 465 17.36 -21.73 -0.23
C ALA A 465 16.85 -21.11 1.08
N ILE A 466 16.69 -21.92 2.13
CA ILE A 466 16.15 -21.41 3.41
C ILE A 466 17.12 -20.48 4.16
N LEU A 467 18.43 -20.69 4.04
CA LEU A 467 19.45 -19.80 4.62
C LEU A 467 19.52 -18.45 3.88
N SER A 468 19.24 -18.45 2.57
CA SER A 468 19.22 -17.24 1.73
C SER A 468 18.02 -16.34 2.03
N ARG A 469 16.97 -16.86 2.68
CA ARG A 469 15.75 -16.11 3.04
C ARG A 469 16.08 -14.82 3.80
N TRP A 470 17.01 -14.85 4.72
CA TRP A 470 17.39 -13.67 5.49
C TRP A 470 17.90 -12.51 4.60
N GLY A 471 18.73 -12.80 3.61
CA GLY A 471 19.23 -11.79 2.68
C GLY A 471 18.20 -11.30 1.69
N ALA A 472 17.38 -12.21 1.17
CA ALA A 472 16.41 -11.90 0.12
C ALA A 472 15.15 -11.18 0.64
N SER A 473 14.48 -11.71 1.69
CA SER A 473 13.23 -11.12 2.18
C SER A 473 13.42 -10.11 3.31
N GLU A 474 14.10 -10.46 4.39
CA GLU A 474 14.18 -9.58 5.57
C GLU A 474 14.92 -8.28 5.28
N ASN A 475 16.04 -8.32 4.55
CA ASN A 475 16.73 -7.10 4.12
C ASN A 475 15.88 -6.28 3.15
N THR A 476 15.16 -6.92 2.22
CA THR A 476 14.24 -6.25 1.30
C THR A 476 13.14 -5.53 2.07
N PHE A 477 12.49 -6.20 3.04
CA PHE A 477 11.47 -5.57 3.89
C PHE A 477 12.01 -4.40 4.70
N LYS A 478 13.19 -4.53 5.28
CA LYS A 478 13.84 -3.45 6.01
C LYS A 478 14.04 -2.21 5.13
N HIS A 479 14.52 -2.39 3.91
CA HIS A 479 14.73 -1.30 2.97
C HIS A 479 13.42 -0.73 2.42
N LEU A 480 12.44 -1.57 2.11
CA LEU A 480 11.10 -1.14 1.71
C LEU A 480 10.42 -0.35 2.84
N ALA A 481 10.53 -0.78 4.09
CA ALA A 481 9.94 -0.07 5.21
C ALA A 481 10.65 1.25 5.54
N ASP A 482 11.97 1.34 5.32
CA ASP A 482 12.77 2.53 5.63
C ASP A 482 12.76 3.58 4.51
N LYS A 483 13.01 3.20 3.27
CA LYS A 483 13.21 4.11 2.14
C LYS A 483 12.04 4.14 1.16
N HIS A 484 11.30 3.06 1.03
CA HIS A 484 10.08 2.99 0.26
C HIS A 484 8.88 2.90 1.21
N PRO A 485 7.79 3.66 0.98
CA PRO A 485 6.72 3.79 1.96
C PRO A 485 5.76 2.59 1.99
N LEU A 486 6.28 1.36 2.16
CA LEU A 486 5.46 0.15 2.30
C LEU A 486 4.47 0.28 3.47
N ASN A 487 4.85 0.98 4.55
CA ASN A 487 4.01 1.23 5.71
C ASN A 487 2.98 2.36 5.51
N TYR A 488 3.01 3.06 4.38
CA TYR A 488 2.11 4.17 4.14
C TYR A 488 0.73 3.68 3.69
N GLN A 489 -0.32 4.24 4.30
CA GLN A 489 -1.70 4.04 3.90
C GLN A 489 -2.18 5.26 3.12
N PRO A 490 -2.39 5.18 1.80
CA PRO A 490 -2.70 6.33 0.97
C PRO A 490 -4.17 6.79 1.06
N GLY A 491 -5.07 5.92 1.49
CA GLY A 491 -6.51 6.19 1.64
C GLY A 491 -7.13 5.42 2.80
N TYR A 492 -8.19 5.95 3.37
CA TYR A 492 -8.95 5.36 4.47
C TYR A 492 -10.44 5.32 4.11
N GLU A 493 -10.76 4.66 3.00
CA GLU A 493 -12.14 4.32 2.69
C GLU A 493 -12.47 3.01 3.34
N PHE A 494 -13.55 2.98 4.13
CA PHE A 494 -13.98 1.80 4.84
C PHE A 494 -15.16 1.16 4.13
N VAL A 495 -15.12 -0.16 4.08
CA VAL A 495 -16.22 -1.03 3.66
C VAL A 495 -16.45 -2.05 4.77
N ASP A 496 -17.65 -2.63 4.83
CA ASP A 496 -17.92 -3.68 5.79
C ASP A 496 -17.01 -4.88 5.49
N SER A 497 -16.39 -5.45 6.53
CA SER A 497 -15.62 -6.68 6.39
C SER A 497 -16.57 -7.85 6.11
N GLU A 498 -16.17 -8.76 5.24
CA GLU A 498 -16.90 -10.01 4.99
C GLU A 498 -16.87 -10.91 6.22
N ASN A 499 -15.82 -10.85 7.02
CA ASN A 499 -15.67 -11.64 8.24
C ASN A 499 -16.16 -10.85 9.45
N GLN A 500 -17.40 -11.10 9.85
CA GLN A 500 -18.01 -10.51 11.04
C GLN A 500 -17.87 -11.42 12.27
N SER A 501 -17.05 -12.47 12.22
CA SER A 501 -16.91 -13.41 13.33
C SER A 501 -15.75 -13.06 14.27
N ILE A 502 -15.96 -13.28 15.57
CA ILE A 502 -14.95 -13.13 16.62
C ILE A 502 -14.75 -14.43 17.40
N ALA A 503 -13.60 -14.54 18.06
CA ALA A 503 -13.41 -15.61 19.04
C ALA A 503 -14.45 -15.46 20.18
N ASN A 504 -15.15 -16.52 20.49
CA ASN A 504 -16.23 -16.51 21.47
C ASN A 504 -15.73 -15.96 22.83
N PRO A 505 -16.28 -14.84 23.34
CA PRO A 505 -15.86 -14.23 24.58
C PRO A 505 -16.12 -15.16 25.80
N ASP A 506 -17.16 -16.00 25.76
CA ASP A 506 -17.46 -16.95 26.83
C ASP A 506 -16.35 -17.99 26.96
N ILE A 507 -15.86 -18.51 25.84
CA ILE A 507 -14.71 -19.45 25.87
C ILE A 507 -13.47 -18.73 26.43
N LYS A 508 -13.27 -17.46 26.09
CA LYS A 508 -12.14 -16.68 26.61
C LYS A 508 -12.26 -16.49 28.13
N GLN A 509 -13.47 -16.26 28.63
CA GLN A 509 -13.72 -16.16 30.06
C GLN A 509 -13.50 -17.52 30.75
N ILE A 510 -14.06 -18.61 30.22
CA ILE A 510 -13.86 -19.97 30.75
C ILE A 510 -12.35 -20.33 30.80
N LYS A 511 -11.58 -19.98 29.77
CA LYS A 511 -10.13 -20.22 29.78
C LYS A 511 -9.39 -19.42 30.86
N ARG A 512 -9.86 -18.22 31.20
CA ARG A 512 -9.32 -17.44 32.34
C ARG A 512 -9.63 -18.13 33.65
N ASP A 513 -10.88 -18.55 33.83
CA ASP A 513 -11.34 -19.23 35.03
C ASP A 513 -10.62 -20.58 35.25
N LEU A 514 -10.44 -21.35 34.18
CA LEU A 514 -9.64 -22.58 34.19
C LEU A 514 -8.17 -22.30 34.61
N ARG A 515 -7.57 -21.21 34.16
CA ARG A 515 -6.20 -20.86 34.57
C ARG A 515 -6.14 -20.56 36.07
N VAL A 516 -7.12 -19.84 36.60
CA VAL A 516 -7.20 -19.51 38.02
C VAL A 516 -7.42 -20.81 38.85
N LYS A 517 -8.35 -21.65 38.43
CA LYS A 517 -8.66 -22.93 39.08
C LYS A 517 -7.48 -23.88 39.10
N LYS A 518 -6.78 -24.06 37.97
CA LYS A 518 -5.55 -24.88 37.88
C LYS A 518 -4.45 -24.37 38.82
N LYS A 519 -4.26 -23.05 38.90
CA LYS A 519 -3.30 -22.47 39.85
C LYS A 519 -3.69 -22.66 41.31
N ASN A 520 -5.00 -22.66 41.62
CA ASN A 520 -5.48 -22.99 42.98
C ASN A 520 -5.29 -24.45 43.29
N LEU A 521 -5.58 -25.34 42.35
CA LEU A 521 -5.35 -26.81 42.49
C LEU A 521 -3.88 -27.10 42.78
N GLU A 522 -2.93 -26.49 42.04
CA GLU A 522 -1.50 -26.63 42.30
C GLU A 522 -1.13 -26.20 43.75
N LYS A 523 -1.70 -25.09 44.22
CA LYS A 523 -1.47 -24.59 45.59
C LYS A 523 -2.03 -25.57 46.64
N LEU A 524 -3.21 -26.17 46.39
CA LEU A 524 -3.80 -27.14 47.28
C LEU A 524 -3.00 -28.44 47.30
N CYS A 525 -2.56 -28.94 46.13
CA CYS A 525 -1.67 -30.10 46.04
C CYS A 525 -0.37 -29.91 46.81
N LYS A 526 0.29 -28.69 46.65
CA LYS A 526 1.48 -28.36 47.44
C LYS A 526 1.22 -28.28 48.95
N LYS A 527 0.00 -27.91 49.39
CA LYS A 527 -0.38 -27.94 50.80
C LYS A 527 -0.65 -29.37 51.27
N LEU A 528 -1.28 -30.19 50.44
CA LEU A 528 -1.57 -31.60 50.74
C LEU A 528 -0.27 -32.40 50.92
N SER A 529 0.75 -32.16 50.05
CA SER A 529 2.05 -32.85 50.15
C SER A 529 2.83 -32.57 51.46
N LYS A 530 2.42 -31.52 52.21
CA LYS A 530 2.98 -31.18 53.51
C LYS A 530 2.18 -31.70 54.69
N THR A 531 1.13 -32.55 54.45
CA THR A 531 0.27 -33.13 55.48
C THR A 531 0.17 -34.60 55.20
N SER A 532 -0.11 -35.38 56.25
CA SER A 532 -0.33 -36.84 56.21
C SER A 532 -1.72 -37.21 56.78
N ASP A 533 -2.18 -38.37 56.41
CA ASP A 533 -3.42 -38.91 57.01
C ASP A 533 -3.25 -39.09 58.51
N VAL A 534 -4.31 -38.73 59.23
CA VAL A 534 -4.37 -38.88 60.70
C VAL A 534 -5.40 -39.95 61.01
N PHE A 535 -5.04 -40.91 61.87
CA PHE A 535 -5.88 -42.01 62.28
C PHE A 535 -6.38 -41.79 63.70
N ASN A 536 -7.58 -42.28 63.98
CA ASN A 536 -8.16 -42.36 65.33
C ASN A 536 -7.51 -43.49 66.12
N LYS A 537 -7.86 -43.62 67.45
CA LYS A 537 -7.31 -44.65 68.33
C LYS A 537 -7.76 -46.09 67.95
N ASP A 538 -8.88 -46.19 67.17
CA ASP A 538 -9.43 -47.44 66.63
C ASP A 538 -8.84 -47.78 65.23
N CYS A 539 -7.78 -47.14 64.79
CA CYS A 539 -7.16 -47.29 63.49
C CYS A 539 -8.07 -46.86 62.31
N SER A 540 -9.22 -46.26 62.53
CA SER A 540 -10.05 -45.64 61.48
C SER A 540 -9.44 -44.32 61.04
N MET A 541 -9.64 -43.97 59.77
CA MET A 541 -9.15 -42.69 59.21
C MET A 541 -9.97 -41.54 59.78
N ARG A 542 -9.29 -40.49 60.26
CA ARG A 542 -9.97 -39.32 60.85
C ARG A 542 -10.52 -38.40 59.75
N ASP A 543 -11.83 -38.44 59.48
CA ASP A 543 -12.52 -37.74 58.41
C ASP A 543 -12.37 -36.19 58.44
N ASN A 544 -12.29 -35.61 59.61
CA ASN A 544 -12.17 -34.18 59.80
C ASN A 544 -10.72 -33.68 59.90
N SER A 545 -9.72 -34.51 59.53
CA SER A 545 -8.32 -34.12 59.53
C SER A 545 -8.06 -33.04 58.47
N LYS A 546 -7.02 -32.20 58.67
CA LYS A 546 -6.59 -31.19 57.71
C LYS A 546 -6.27 -31.80 56.35
N HIS A 547 -5.73 -33.02 56.35
CA HIS A 547 -5.40 -33.75 55.12
C HIS A 547 -6.68 -34.14 54.37
N GLN A 548 -7.70 -34.70 55.01
CA GLN A 548 -8.98 -35.06 54.38
C GLN A 548 -9.75 -33.83 53.89
N ARG A 549 -9.75 -32.71 54.62
CA ARG A 549 -10.34 -31.46 54.19
C ARG A 549 -9.63 -30.89 52.93
N LEU A 550 -8.31 -31.06 52.81
CA LEU A 550 -7.59 -30.67 51.61
C LEU A 550 -7.88 -31.60 50.44
N LYS A 551 -8.00 -32.93 50.66
CA LYS A 551 -8.42 -33.89 49.62
C LYS A 551 -9.83 -33.56 49.10
N ALA A 552 -10.77 -33.25 49.98
CA ALA A 552 -12.12 -32.82 49.56
C ALA A 552 -12.09 -31.57 48.68
N LYS A 553 -11.34 -30.52 49.09
CA LYS A 553 -11.18 -29.28 48.31
C LYS A 553 -10.51 -29.53 46.94
N ILE A 554 -9.57 -30.45 46.87
CA ILE A 554 -8.91 -30.82 45.60
C ILE A 554 -9.94 -31.46 44.67
N ARG A 555 -10.75 -32.43 45.16
CA ARG A 555 -11.81 -33.06 44.38
C ARG A 555 -12.84 -32.06 43.87
N ASP A 556 -13.23 -31.08 44.70
CA ASP A 556 -14.15 -30.00 44.29
C ASP A 556 -13.57 -29.14 43.19
N GLU A 557 -12.27 -28.72 43.28
CA GLU A 557 -11.61 -27.94 42.24
C GLU A 557 -11.43 -28.75 40.95
N GLU A 558 -11.11 -30.06 41.03
CA GLU A 558 -11.01 -30.95 39.87
C GLU A 558 -12.38 -31.11 39.18
N ALA A 559 -13.47 -31.30 39.94
CA ALA A 559 -14.81 -31.37 39.38
C ALA A 559 -15.21 -30.09 38.68
N GLN A 560 -14.89 -28.92 39.26
CA GLN A 560 -15.17 -27.62 38.65
C GLN A 560 -14.32 -27.40 37.36
N ILE A 561 -13.07 -27.83 37.35
CA ILE A 561 -12.21 -27.79 36.16
C ILE A 561 -12.82 -28.63 35.04
N GLU A 562 -13.29 -29.84 35.37
CA GLU A 562 -13.93 -30.74 34.39
C GLU A 562 -15.23 -30.14 33.83
N GLN A 563 -16.10 -29.57 34.68
CA GLN A 563 -17.32 -28.90 34.27
C GLN A 563 -17.01 -27.71 33.31
N LEU A 564 -16.01 -26.90 33.63
CA LEU A 564 -15.58 -25.80 32.76
C LEU A 564 -15.01 -26.28 31.42
N ASN A 565 -14.27 -27.42 31.42
CA ASN A 565 -13.77 -28.03 30.20
C ASN A 565 -14.92 -28.56 29.32
N GLN A 566 -15.92 -29.20 29.90
CA GLN A 566 -17.11 -29.69 29.19
C GLN A 566 -17.90 -28.50 28.59
N LYS A 567 -18.12 -27.47 29.40
CA LYS A 567 -18.79 -26.23 28.93
C LYS A 567 -18.04 -25.60 27.77
N ALA A 568 -16.69 -25.52 27.83
CA ALA A 568 -15.89 -24.99 26.75
C ALA A 568 -15.98 -25.79 25.44
N LYS A 569 -16.15 -27.13 25.53
CA LYS A 569 -16.31 -28.01 24.36
C LYS A 569 -17.66 -27.84 23.66
N GLN A 570 -18.71 -27.45 24.39
CA GLN A 570 -20.07 -27.26 23.87
C GLN A 570 -20.26 -25.92 23.15
N LEU A 571 -19.40 -24.93 23.41
CA LEU A 571 -19.53 -23.60 22.83
C LEU A 571 -18.82 -23.54 21.48
N PRO A 572 -19.40 -22.82 20.50
CA PRO A 572 -18.73 -22.56 19.21
C PRO A 572 -17.48 -21.73 19.45
N LEU A 573 -16.38 -22.08 18.78
CA LEU A 573 -15.09 -21.39 18.91
C LEU A 573 -15.17 -19.92 18.45
N ARG A 574 -16.04 -19.64 17.50
CA ARG A 574 -16.29 -18.30 16.96
C ARG A 574 -17.79 -18.04 16.95
N ILE A 575 -18.15 -16.79 17.13
CA ILE A 575 -19.53 -16.29 17.05
C ILE A 575 -19.57 -15.08 16.14
N ASP A 576 -20.74 -14.83 15.54
CA ASP A 576 -20.97 -13.60 14.78
C ASP A 576 -21.12 -12.41 15.73
N THR A 577 -20.60 -11.25 15.31
CA THR A 577 -20.66 -10.01 16.12
C THR A 577 -22.09 -9.53 16.30
N SER A 578 -23.03 -9.89 15.41
CA SER A 578 -24.45 -9.54 15.53
C SER A 578 -25.14 -10.17 16.76
N SER A 579 -24.55 -11.24 17.32
CA SER A 579 -25.06 -11.91 18.54
C SER A 579 -24.68 -11.19 19.84
N LEU A 580 -23.94 -10.07 19.77
CA LEU A 580 -23.49 -9.32 20.95
C LEU A 580 -24.35 -8.07 21.17
N GLU A 581 -24.60 -7.71 22.46
CA GLU A 581 -25.37 -6.52 22.84
C GLU A 581 -24.73 -5.23 22.30
N ASP A 582 -23.39 -5.11 22.29
CA ASP A 582 -22.60 -3.99 21.76
C ASP A 582 -22.14 -4.28 20.32
N TYR A 583 -23.09 -4.56 19.44
CA TYR A 583 -22.78 -4.87 18.06
C TYR A 583 -22.17 -3.67 17.32
N ARG A 584 -20.91 -3.83 16.89
CA ARG A 584 -20.23 -2.96 15.92
C ARG A 584 -19.69 -3.82 14.80
N CYS A 585 -20.13 -3.58 13.58
CA CYS A 585 -19.56 -4.23 12.39
C CYS A 585 -18.05 -4.03 12.35
N PHE A 586 -17.34 -5.09 12.00
CA PHE A 586 -15.96 -4.96 11.56
C PHE A 586 -15.93 -4.24 10.23
N GLN A 587 -15.06 -3.25 10.16
CA GLN A 587 -14.77 -2.51 8.94
C GLN A 587 -13.42 -2.93 8.39
N ARG A 588 -13.29 -3.00 7.07
CA ARG A 588 -11.98 -3.10 6.40
C ARG A 588 -11.70 -1.83 5.63
N ILE A 589 -10.43 -1.46 5.57
CA ILE A 589 -9.99 -0.38 4.69
C ILE A 589 -10.03 -0.92 3.26
N SER A 590 -10.61 -0.15 2.32
CA SER A 590 -10.61 -0.51 0.90
C SER A 590 -9.18 -0.79 0.43
N ASP A 591 -9.00 -1.92 -0.24
CA ASP A 591 -7.68 -2.41 -0.64
C ASP A 591 -7.16 -1.70 -1.88
N GLU A 592 -8.04 -1.19 -2.76
CA GLU A 592 -7.69 -0.64 -4.06
C GLU A 592 -6.61 0.45 -3.98
N SER A 593 -6.77 1.40 -3.05
CA SER A 593 -5.79 2.48 -2.86
C SER A 593 -4.41 1.96 -2.44
N LYS A 594 -4.40 0.93 -1.61
CA LYS A 594 -3.15 0.31 -1.16
C LYS A 594 -2.54 -0.55 -2.26
N TYR A 595 -3.34 -1.33 -2.99
CA TYR A 595 -2.87 -2.10 -4.14
C TYR A 595 -2.21 -1.20 -5.20
N LEU A 596 -2.84 -0.07 -5.57
CA LEU A 596 -2.26 0.88 -6.51
C LEU A 596 -0.97 1.49 -5.99
N PHE A 597 -0.94 1.88 -4.72
CA PHE A 597 0.25 2.50 -4.13
C PHE A 597 1.39 1.49 -3.99
N ASP A 598 1.10 0.28 -3.52
CA ASP A 598 2.11 -0.78 -3.37
C ASP A 598 2.59 -1.33 -4.72
N PHE A 599 1.76 -1.29 -5.76
CA PHE A 599 2.18 -1.55 -7.12
C PHE A 599 3.29 -0.57 -7.56
N VAL A 600 3.09 0.75 -7.34
CA VAL A 600 4.14 1.73 -7.66
C VAL A 600 5.37 1.53 -6.79
N THR A 601 5.19 1.25 -5.49
CA THR A 601 6.28 0.97 -4.56
C THR A 601 7.10 -0.24 -5.01
N SER A 602 6.46 -1.34 -5.37
CA SER A 602 7.12 -2.57 -5.80
C SER A 602 7.82 -2.42 -7.14
N SER A 603 7.18 -1.76 -8.10
CA SER A 603 7.80 -1.48 -9.41
C SER A 603 9.01 -0.58 -9.29
N ALA A 604 8.90 0.46 -8.44
CA ALA A 604 10.00 1.36 -8.13
C ALA A 604 11.16 0.62 -7.43
N TRP A 605 10.85 -0.28 -6.50
CA TRP A 605 11.86 -1.10 -5.84
C TRP A 605 12.58 -2.04 -6.82
N ASN A 606 11.87 -2.70 -7.72
CA ASN A 606 12.47 -3.57 -8.73
C ASN A 606 13.41 -2.79 -9.66
N ALA A 607 13.04 -1.56 -10.05
CA ALA A 607 13.93 -0.66 -10.80
C ALA A 607 15.16 -0.26 -9.98
N HIS A 608 14.99 0.01 -8.70
CA HIS A 608 16.10 0.31 -7.77
C HIS A 608 17.11 -0.84 -7.71
N LYS A 609 16.63 -2.09 -7.61
CA LYS A 609 17.48 -3.29 -7.68
C LYS A 609 18.23 -3.40 -9.00
N GLN A 610 17.59 -3.09 -10.13
CA GLN A 610 18.25 -3.06 -11.41
C GLN A 610 19.36 -2.00 -11.50
N MET A 611 19.11 -0.83 -10.94
CA MET A 611 20.14 0.21 -10.88
C MET A 611 21.35 -0.24 -10.04
N PHE A 612 21.13 -0.98 -8.95
CA PHE A 612 22.24 -1.56 -8.17
C PHE A 612 23.06 -2.58 -8.93
N GLU A 613 22.43 -3.43 -9.73
CA GLU A 613 23.14 -4.34 -10.61
C GLU A 613 23.97 -3.61 -11.66
N TRP A 614 23.46 -2.48 -12.17
CA TRP A 614 24.25 -1.66 -13.08
C TRP A 614 25.39 -0.95 -12.35
N PHE A 615 25.17 -0.44 -11.11
CA PHE A 615 26.24 0.17 -10.32
C PHE A 615 27.37 -0.79 -10.05
N SER A 616 27.10 -2.09 -9.82
CA SER A 616 28.14 -3.10 -9.58
C SER A 616 29.15 -3.26 -10.71
N GLN A 617 28.83 -2.76 -11.91
CA GLN A 617 29.71 -2.81 -13.08
C GLN A 617 30.79 -1.72 -13.07
N PHE A 618 30.62 -0.66 -12.28
CA PHE A 618 31.51 0.51 -12.28
C PHE A 618 31.68 1.20 -10.90
N TYR A 619 31.17 0.59 -9.85
CA TYR A 619 31.33 1.08 -8.47
C TYR A 619 31.46 -0.08 -7.48
N ASP A 620 32.64 -0.22 -6.87
CA ASP A 620 33.00 -1.42 -6.09
C ASP A 620 32.39 -1.43 -4.67
N ILE A 621 31.98 -0.28 -4.14
CA ILE A 621 31.53 -0.15 -2.74
C ILE A 621 30.05 -0.49 -2.62
N LYS A 622 29.74 -1.79 -2.49
CA LYS A 622 28.36 -2.32 -2.42
C LYS A 622 27.50 -1.67 -1.33
N ASN A 623 28.06 -1.38 -0.17
CA ASN A 623 27.33 -0.80 0.96
C ASN A 623 26.87 0.63 0.70
N GLU A 624 27.42 1.32 -0.31
CA GLU A 624 27.06 2.67 -0.68
C GLU A 624 26.07 2.76 -1.87
N TYR A 625 25.57 1.65 -2.42
CA TYR A 625 24.67 1.69 -3.57
C TYR A 625 23.38 2.48 -3.28
N ILE A 626 22.84 2.39 -2.08
CA ILE A 626 21.65 3.16 -1.66
C ILE A 626 21.98 4.66 -1.64
N ASP A 627 23.14 5.02 -1.10
CA ASP A 627 23.57 6.42 -1.04
C ASP A 627 23.89 6.97 -2.44
N LEU A 628 24.54 6.18 -3.28
CA LEU A 628 24.78 6.53 -4.69
C LEU A 628 23.48 6.71 -5.45
N PHE A 629 22.50 5.81 -5.27
CA PHE A 629 21.17 5.96 -5.86
C PHE A 629 20.54 7.31 -5.51
N TYR A 630 20.46 7.63 -4.18
CA TYR A 630 19.86 8.89 -3.76
C TYR A 630 20.72 10.11 -4.14
N ALA A 631 22.03 9.98 -4.20
CA ALA A 631 22.90 11.04 -4.70
C ALA A 631 22.56 11.36 -6.17
N ILE A 632 22.41 10.36 -7.03
CA ILE A 632 22.08 10.55 -8.45
C ILE A 632 20.64 11.03 -8.64
N THR A 633 19.65 10.39 -8.02
CA THR A 633 18.23 10.77 -8.18
C THR A 633 17.91 12.13 -7.58
N ASN A 634 18.71 12.61 -6.64
CA ASN A 634 18.60 13.95 -6.05
C ASN A 634 19.43 15.01 -6.78
N CYS A 635 20.20 14.67 -7.83
CA CYS A 635 20.95 15.62 -8.59
C CYS A 635 20.07 16.72 -9.17
N HIS A 636 20.59 17.95 -9.08
CA HIS A 636 20.12 19.05 -9.86
C HIS A 636 20.56 18.89 -11.32
N GLY A 637 19.99 19.68 -12.20
CA GLY A 637 20.40 19.66 -13.60
C GLY A 637 19.49 20.49 -14.47
N TRP A 638 19.60 20.25 -15.75
CA TRP A 638 18.91 21.02 -16.78
C TRP A 638 18.23 20.08 -17.76
N ILE A 639 17.11 20.51 -18.31
CA ILE A 639 16.33 19.79 -19.30
C ILE A 639 16.22 20.67 -20.55
N LYS A 640 16.41 20.04 -21.71
CA LYS A 640 16.17 20.61 -23.03
C LYS A 640 15.36 19.64 -23.86
N SER A 641 14.33 20.12 -24.55
CA SER A 641 13.56 19.32 -25.47
C SER A 641 13.84 19.73 -26.89
N GLU A 642 14.31 18.81 -27.69
CA GLU A 642 14.54 18.94 -29.11
C GLU A 642 13.46 18.20 -29.91
N LYS A 643 13.46 18.27 -31.22
CA LYS A 643 12.44 17.66 -32.08
C LYS A 643 12.24 16.18 -31.79
N ASN A 644 13.34 15.41 -31.71
CA ASN A 644 13.33 13.97 -31.60
C ASN A 644 13.86 13.43 -30.26
N ARG A 645 14.32 14.30 -29.36
CA ARG A 645 14.92 13.87 -28.10
C ARG A 645 14.65 14.86 -26.95
N VAL A 646 14.73 14.34 -25.75
CA VAL A 646 14.79 15.11 -24.50
C VAL A 646 16.16 14.86 -23.90
N VAL A 647 16.94 15.91 -23.73
CA VAL A 647 18.27 15.85 -23.13
C VAL A 647 18.19 16.33 -21.69
N VAL A 648 18.68 15.51 -20.79
CA VAL A 648 18.75 15.80 -19.35
C VAL A 648 20.22 15.85 -18.96
N ARG A 649 20.70 16.99 -18.50
CA ARG A 649 22.08 17.16 -18.01
C ARG A 649 22.07 17.24 -16.50
N LEU A 650 22.75 16.30 -15.83
CA LEU A 650 22.88 16.27 -14.38
C LEU A 650 24.15 16.99 -13.93
N GLU A 651 24.08 17.71 -12.82
CA GLU A 651 25.27 18.23 -12.16
C GLU A 651 26.20 17.07 -11.74
N PRO A 652 27.54 17.22 -11.91
CA PRO A 652 28.50 16.22 -11.50
C PRO A 652 28.54 16.11 -9.97
N LEU A 653 28.51 14.88 -9.44
CA LEU A 653 28.70 14.61 -8.03
C LEU A 653 30.11 15.08 -7.57
N GLN A 654 30.22 15.58 -6.35
CA GLN A 654 31.45 16.14 -5.85
C GLN A 654 32.56 15.10 -5.68
N GLN A 655 32.23 13.96 -5.10
CA GLN A 655 33.17 12.86 -4.84
C GLN A 655 33.57 12.19 -6.17
N TYR A 656 34.87 12.06 -6.41
CA TYR A 656 35.40 11.57 -7.69
C TYR A 656 34.87 10.18 -8.08
N SER A 657 34.92 9.20 -7.16
CA SER A 657 34.46 7.85 -7.41
C SER A 657 32.96 7.79 -7.75
N ARG A 658 32.11 8.52 -7.00
CA ARG A 658 30.68 8.62 -7.24
C ARG A 658 30.37 9.38 -8.54
N ARG A 659 31.15 10.41 -8.88
CA ARG A 659 31.01 11.13 -10.15
C ARG A 659 31.36 10.23 -11.34
N THR A 660 32.42 9.44 -11.25
CA THR A 660 32.80 8.47 -12.29
C THR A 660 31.69 7.46 -12.50
N ALA A 661 31.14 6.91 -11.40
CA ALA A 661 29.99 5.98 -11.43
C ALA A 661 28.74 6.67 -12.06
N GLN A 662 28.45 7.91 -11.68
CA GLN A 662 27.35 8.70 -12.26
C GLN A 662 27.50 8.84 -13.77
N ILE A 663 28.69 9.20 -14.26
CA ILE A 663 28.97 9.36 -15.70
C ILE A 663 28.74 8.04 -16.44
N GLN A 664 29.29 6.93 -15.95
CA GLN A 664 29.14 5.62 -16.57
C GLN A 664 27.68 5.17 -16.57
N PHE A 665 26.99 5.40 -15.47
CA PHE A 665 25.57 5.10 -15.34
C PHE A 665 24.71 5.89 -16.33
N CYS A 666 24.93 7.20 -16.44
CA CYS A 666 24.20 8.05 -17.41
C CYS A 666 24.50 7.64 -18.86
N ARG A 667 25.73 7.27 -19.19
CA ARG A 667 26.09 6.71 -20.50
C ARG A 667 25.33 5.43 -20.80
N LYS A 668 25.27 4.51 -19.82
CA LYS A 668 24.49 3.26 -19.94
C LYS A 668 23.03 3.55 -20.20
N LEU A 669 22.41 4.47 -19.43
CA LEU A 669 21.01 4.84 -19.62
C LEU A 669 20.74 5.44 -21.02
N THR A 670 21.62 6.28 -21.52
CA THR A 670 21.50 6.86 -22.87
C THR A 670 21.63 5.77 -23.95
N GLN A 671 22.52 4.78 -23.77
CA GLN A 671 22.69 3.66 -24.69
C GLN A 671 21.44 2.76 -24.78
N LEU A 672 20.56 2.74 -23.76
CA LEU A 672 19.30 2.01 -23.80
C LEU A 672 18.32 2.60 -24.82
N ALA A 673 18.56 3.80 -25.32
CA ALA A 673 17.77 4.50 -26.33
C ALA A 673 16.24 4.48 -26.02
N VAL A 674 15.89 4.69 -24.73
CA VAL A 674 14.51 4.63 -24.25
C VAL A 674 13.68 5.74 -24.93
N VAL A 675 12.58 5.32 -25.54
CA VAL A 675 11.64 6.22 -26.22
C VAL A 675 10.47 6.52 -25.31
N THR A 676 10.15 7.79 -25.18
CA THR A 676 8.94 8.21 -24.47
C THR A 676 7.69 7.84 -25.27
N PRO A 677 6.51 7.75 -24.63
CA PRO A 677 5.25 7.57 -25.37
C PRO A 677 4.99 8.60 -26.45
N GLY A 678 5.65 9.77 -26.36
CA GLY A 678 5.61 10.83 -27.37
C GLY A 678 6.61 10.69 -28.50
N GLY A 679 7.31 9.56 -28.60
CA GLY A 679 8.26 9.29 -29.70
C GLY A 679 9.60 10.01 -29.57
N LYS A 680 9.93 10.65 -28.44
CA LYS A 680 11.22 11.30 -28.21
C LYS A 680 12.17 10.37 -27.46
N ILE A 681 13.43 10.32 -27.88
CA ILE A 681 14.48 9.55 -27.20
C ILE A 681 14.92 10.32 -25.93
N LEU A 682 15.04 9.64 -24.83
CA LEU A 682 15.60 10.17 -23.57
C LEU A 682 17.11 9.99 -23.57
N GLU A 683 17.82 11.11 -23.52
CA GLU A 683 19.29 11.15 -23.38
C GLU A 683 19.62 11.78 -22.02
N ILE A 684 20.56 11.18 -21.31
CA ILE A 684 21.01 11.70 -20.03
C ILE A 684 22.53 11.80 -20.01
N GLU A 685 23.04 12.95 -19.57
CA GLU A 685 24.47 13.24 -19.52
C GLU A 685 24.84 13.91 -18.19
N VAL A 686 26.13 13.97 -17.90
CA VAL A 686 26.68 14.67 -16.72
C VAL A 686 27.53 15.83 -17.19
N GLY A 687 27.26 17.03 -16.66
CA GLY A 687 28.03 18.25 -17.05
C GLY A 687 27.66 19.45 -16.19
N HIS A 688 28.45 20.52 -16.36
CA HIS A 688 28.19 21.78 -15.68
C HIS A 688 27.04 22.56 -16.35
N SER A 689 26.65 23.69 -15.75
CA SER A 689 25.56 24.53 -16.25
C SER A 689 25.74 24.84 -17.73
N PRO A 690 24.75 24.57 -18.58
CA PRO A 690 24.74 25.02 -19.97
C PRO A 690 24.16 26.43 -20.12
N ILE A 691 23.79 27.08 -19.02
CA ILE A 691 23.26 28.44 -18.96
C ILE A 691 24.39 29.32 -18.45
N GLU A 692 24.81 30.25 -19.28
CA GLU A 692 25.78 31.29 -18.92
C GLU A 692 25.16 32.29 -17.95
#